data_027a2be594d90b0d09989705e9e2b5eb
#
_entry.id   027a2be594d90b0d09989705e9e2b5eb
#
_cell.length_a   1.000
_cell.length_b   1.000
_cell.length_c   1.000
_cell.angle_alpha   90.00
_cell.angle_beta   90.00
_cell.angle_gamma   90.00
#
_symmetry.space_group_name_H-M   'P 1'
#
loop_
_entity.id
_entity.type
_entity.pdbx_description
1 polymer ?
#
loop_
_entity_poly.entity_id
_entity_poly.type
_entity_poly.pdbx_seq_one_letter_code
_entity_poly.pdbx_strand_id
1 'polypeptide(L)'
;MNKKKNKKTKRKITNITNDINVPNTIKPSKLIIVISIIIVVMVLLIFRVGYLQFVDGSRLQNLATSQQTLTETISAKRGTIYDVKGKTLAISYDTDKVYITPKDIKDENKSYIAQYLTSTLELDYNELLEKLNTSTSRFLVASDVNQEKVDAINAWISTCNKDLKIKTGITFEETTSRSYPNKTLASTVIGFVGADNQGSMGIERSWNSFLSGTSGKSISLKDASQSEIANSNKSYIAAENGYDITLTIDSNIQSIVEKYLAEAVEEYKCDSGITIAMNPTNGKILAMADYPSFDCNDKNTPNSRLAQIWDSLSSEDKNKELYKMWTPKAITDTYEPGSVFKIITSSIALEEKFADTSSVVYNCTGSITVPGESRPIKCFKYPNSHGAQSLTNALENSCNPVFVELGIKIGKNLTYKYYDAYGFFGKTGISLSGEPTSGIFYDINKINDHELGTMSFGQRFTITPLQMITAASAIANDGFLLQPQIVDKITNTDTGEVTTFAPQEVRQVISKDTADKVASMMESVVEHGTGYKVKYNKDDAEFTAKMSGYSIGGKTGTSEPINNSKDGYTASFLAISPVENTQIVLLVILKSPGEGVNHNGGQIAAPTAGKMLSEILPYMGINNGNKDTGNNTNISENELY
;
A
#
# COMPACT_ATOMS: atom_id res chain seq x y z
N MET A 1 -72.27 75.47 70.74
CA MET A 1 -73.42 75.35 71.70
C MET A 1 -73.40 73.92 72.23
N ASN A 2 -73.35 73.83 73.55
CA ASN A 2 -73.74 72.75 74.44
C ASN A 2 -73.16 71.32 74.25
N LYS A 3 -72.22 70.94 75.16
CA LYS A 3 -72.31 70.38 76.52
C LYS A 3 -73.32 69.21 76.67
N LYS A 4 -72.75 68.03 76.99
CA LYS A 4 -73.02 67.30 78.25
C LYS A 4 -72.27 65.95 78.21
N LYS A 5 -71.32 65.75 79.10
CA LYS A 5 -71.18 64.97 80.34
C LYS A 5 -72.21 63.84 80.53
N ASN A 6 -71.70 62.60 80.67
CA ASN A 6 -71.86 61.79 81.91
C ASN A 6 -71.27 60.40 81.70
N LYS A 7 -70.51 60.02 82.56
CA LYS A 7 -70.46 59.28 83.83
C LYS A 7 -70.08 57.80 83.69
N LYS A 8 -69.07 57.47 84.44
CA LYS A 8 -68.50 56.21 84.81
C LYS A 8 -69.51 55.17 85.25
N THR A 9 -69.32 53.92 84.88
CA THR A 9 -69.64 52.79 85.75
C THR A 9 -68.55 51.71 85.59
N LYS A 10 -67.83 51.51 86.72
CA LYS A 10 -66.88 50.41 86.90
C LYS A 10 -67.66 49.12 87.08
N ARG A 11 -67.35 48.15 86.33
CA ARG A 11 -67.67 46.73 86.69
C ARG A 11 -66.35 45.99 86.86
N LYS A 12 -66.15 45.48 88.06
CA LYS A 12 -65.15 44.47 88.43
C LYS A 12 -65.45 43.19 87.67
N ILE A 13 -64.52 42.67 86.94
CA ILE A 13 -64.53 41.30 86.44
C ILE A 13 -63.40 40.60 87.19
N THR A 14 -63.77 39.59 87.91
CA THR A 14 -62.96 38.66 88.67
C THR A 14 -62.04 37.87 87.79
N ASN A 15 -60.78 37.81 88.20
CA ASN A 15 -59.76 36.96 87.65
C ASN A 15 -60.17 35.48 87.80
N ILE A 16 -60.27 34.76 86.70
CA ILE A 16 -60.18 33.30 86.68
C ILE A 16 -58.81 33.02 86.10
N THR A 17 -57.84 32.76 86.95
CA THR A 17 -56.53 32.20 86.56
C THR A 17 -56.71 30.72 86.33
N ASN A 18 -56.81 30.29 85.11
CA ASN A 18 -56.54 28.89 84.75
C ASN A 18 -55.06 28.77 84.62
N ASP A 19 -54.42 28.01 85.47
CA ASP A 19 -53.06 27.52 85.33
C ASP A 19 -52.95 26.61 84.08
N ILE A 20 -52.55 27.20 83.00
CA ILE A 20 -51.99 26.43 81.88
C ILE A 20 -50.51 26.33 82.15
N ASN A 21 -50.08 25.15 82.58
CA ASN A 21 -48.68 24.77 82.69
C ASN A 21 -48.06 24.72 81.24
N VAL A 22 -47.50 25.83 80.81
CA VAL A 22 -46.72 25.91 79.62
C VAL A 22 -45.33 25.35 79.95
N PRO A 23 -44.89 24.26 79.28
CA PRO A 23 -43.56 23.68 79.53
C PRO A 23 -42.51 24.75 79.31
N ASN A 24 -41.56 24.80 80.23
CA ASN A 24 -40.50 25.78 80.33
C ASN A 24 -39.68 25.78 79.06
N THR A 25 -39.89 26.73 78.27
CA THR A 25 -39.54 26.92 76.94
C THR A 25 -38.09 27.28 76.72
N ILE A 26 -37.60 26.82 75.72
CA ILE A 26 -36.33 27.03 75.01
C ILE A 26 -35.80 28.45 75.34
N LYS A 27 -34.69 28.53 76.08
CA LYS A 27 -34.00 29.80 76.30
C LYS A 27 -33.77 30.51 74.99
N PRO A 28 -34.09 31.80 74.80
CA PRO A 28 -33.95 32.53 73.52
C PRO A 28 -32.56 32.42 72.93
N SER A 29 -31.54 32.27 73.75
CA SER A 29 -30.15 32.01 73.30
C SER A 29 -29.98 30.67 72.55
N LYS A 30 -30.71 29.62 72.91
CA LYS A 30 -30.68 28.36 72.23
C LYS A 30 -31.40 28.44 70.89
N LEU A 31 -32.47 29.20 70.76
CA LEU A 31 -33.18 29.46 69.54
C LEU A 31 -32.32 30.24 68.56
N ILE A 32 -31.61 31.29 69.04
CA ILE A 32 -30.66 32.06 68.21
C ILE A 32 -29.52 31.18 67.70
N ILE A 33 -28.97 30.29 68.53
CA ILE A 33 -27.92 29.36 68.09
C ILE A 33 -28.41 28.43 66.98
N VAL A 34 -29.63 27.87 67.15
CA VAL A 34 -30.21 26.99 66.13
C VAL A 34 -30.46 27.74 64.81
N ILE A 35 -31.02 28.95 64.89
CA ILE A 35 -31.22 29.79 63.68
C ILE A 35 -29.90 30.17 63.06
N SER A 36 -28.86 30.49 63.82
CA SER A 36 -27.52 30.80 63.30
C SER A 36 -26.90 29.60 62.60
N ILE A 37 -27.04 28.39 63.12
CA ILE A 37 -26.57 27.14 62.46
C ILE A 37 -27.32 26.93 61.18
N ILE A 38 -28.63 27.11 61.12
CA ILE A 38 -29.44 26.97 59.91
C ILE A 38 -28.99 28.00 58.86
N ILE A 39 -28.75 29.26 59.25
CA ILE A 39 -28.26 30.29 58.34
C ILE A 39 -26.87 29.90 57.74
N VAL A 40 -25.95 29.45 58.61
CA VAL A 40 -24.62 28.99 58.15
C VAL A 40 -24.73 27.83 57.18
N VAL A 41 -25.57 26.84 57.49
CA VAL A 41 -25.81 25.70 56.55
C VAL A 41 -26.42 26.19 55.25
N MET A 42 -27.39 27.11 55.29
CA MET A 42 -27.97 27.68 54.04
C MET A 42 -26.93 28.45 53.24
N VAL A 43 -26.08 29.24 53.87
CA VAL A 43 -24.99 29.96 53.19
C VAL A 43 -24.02 28.97 52.54
N LEU A 44 -23.62 27.91 53.26
CA LEU A 44 -22.77 26.84 52.70
C LEU A 44 -23.42 26.12 51.49
N LEU A 45 -24.73 25.85 51.57
CA LEU A 45 -25.48 25.27 50.45
C LEU A 45 -25.54 26.21 49.26
N ILE A 46 -25.76 27.51 49.45
CA ILE A 46 -25.75 28.52 48.40
C ILE A 46 -24.35 28.56 47.73
N PHE A 47 -23.28 28.59 48.52
CA PHE A 47 -21.92 28.52 47.98
C PHE A 47 -21.67 27.23 47.22
N ARG A 48 -22.15 26.08 47.73
CA ARG A 48 -22.01 24.80 47.05
C ARG A 48 -22.78 24.75 45.72
N VAL A 49 -24.01 25.25 45.70
CA VAL A 49 -24.82 25.35 44.47
C VAL A 49 -24.15 26.30 43.46
N GLY A 50 -23.68 27.48 43.96
CA GLY A 50 -22.92 28.41 43.13
C GLY A 50 -21.66 27.77 42.53
N TYR A 51 -20.89 27.03 43.31
CA TYR A 51 -19.73 26.31 42.84
C TYR A 51 -20.11 25.27 41.74
N LEU A 52 -21.14 24.46 42.00
CA LEU A 52 -21.63 23.47 41.06
C LEU A 52 -22.14 24.11 39.76
N GLN A 53 -22.73 25.30 39.84
CA GLN A 53 -23.31 25.97 38.68
C GLN A 53 -22.27 26.77 37.88
N PHE A 54 -21.34 27.48 38.51
CA PHE A 54 -20.42 28.39 37.83
C PHE A 54 -19.03 27.78 37.58
N VAL A 55 -18.57 26.87 38.43
CA VAL A 55 -17.23 26.27 38.34
C VAL A 55 -17.30 24.89 37.69
N ASP A 56 -18.21 24.06 38.16
CA ASP A 56 -18.32 22.64 37.69
C ASP A 56 -19.47 22.44 36.68
N GLY A 57 -20.20 23.52 36.35
CA GLY A 57 -21.41 23.47 35.51
C GLY A 57 -21.18 22.91 34.13
N SER A 58 -20.13 23.35 33.41
CA SER A 58 -19.79 22.83 32.08
C SER A 58 -19.40 21.35 32.12
N ARG A 59 -18.68 20.90 33.14
CA ARG A 59 -18.35 19.48 33.31
C ARG A 59 -19.60 18.63 33.56
N LEU A 60 -20.48 19.10 34.47
CA LEU A 60 -21.73 18.42 34.79
C LEU A 60 -22.69 18.40 33.59
N GLN A 61 -22.75 19.47 32.80
CA GLN A 61 -23.55 19.55 31.59
C GLN A 61 -23.03 18.58 30.54
N ASN A 62 -21.70 18.51 30.34
CA ASN A 62 -21.10 17.54 29.42
C ASN A 62 -21.37 16.09 29.84
N LEU A 63 -21.27 15.77 31.14
CA LEU A 63 -21.63 14.47 31.68
C LEU A 63 -23.12 14.14 31.49
N ALA A 64 -24.00 15.09 31.75
CA ALA A 64 -25.45 14.91 31.55
C ALA A 64 -25.75 14.70 30.05
N THR A 65 -25.15 15.52 29.19
CA THR A 65 -25.30 15.38 27.73
C THR A 65 -24.81 14.00 27.26
N SER A 66 -23.64 13.56 27.71
CA SER A 66 -23.09 12.25 27.37
C SER A 66 -23.95 11.07 27.86
N GLN A 67 -24.66 11.24 28.98
CA GLN A 67 -25.60 10.25 29.48
C GLN A 67 -26.94 10.24 28.72
N GLN A 68 -27.36 11.40 28.20
CA GLN A 68 -28.64 11.59 27.54
C GLN A 68 -28.60 11.45 26.02
N THR A 69 -27.39 11.54 25.41
CA THR A 69 -27.23 11.41 23.96
C THR A 69 -26.77 10.02 23.56
N LEU A 70 -27.38 9.49 22.52
CA LEU A 70 -26.89 8.37 21.74
C LEU A 70 -26.18 8.96 20.53
N THR A 71 -24.88 8.71 20.40
CA THR A 71 -24.09 9.10 19.24
C THR A 71 -23.82 7.85 18.42
N GLU A 72 -24.36 7.80 17.22
CA GLU A 72 -24.09 6.76 16.25
C GLU A 72 -23.13 7.31 15.19
N THR A 73 -22.09 6.58 14.89
CA THR A 73 -21.17 6.92 13.81
C THR A 73 -21.74 6.40 12.50
N ILE A 74 -21.84 7.27 11.51
CA ILE A 74 -22.24 6.91 10.16
C ILE A 74 -20.96 6.70 9.39
N SER A 75 -20.64 5.45 9.08
CA SER A 75 -19.40 5.10 8.39
C SER A 75 -19.37 5.69 6.98
N ALA A 76 -18.29 6.39 6.65
CA ALA A 76 -18.02 6.78 5.28
C ALA A 76 -17.66 5.52 4.45
N LYS A 77 -18.11 5.47 3.20
CA LYS A 77 -17.66 4.43 2.28
C LYS A 77 -16.25 4.73 1.79
N ARG A 78 -15.39 3.75 1.92
CA ARG A 78 -14.03 3.86 1.38
C ARG A 78 -14.07 3.83 -0.14
N GLY A 79 -13.39 4.77 -0.80
CA GLY A 79 -13.35 4.90 -2.25
C GLY A 79 -12.84 3.65 -2.96
N THR A 80 -13.27 3.44 -4.18
CA THR A 80 -12.89 2.31 -5.02
C THR A 80 -11.53 2.54 -5.67
N ILE A 81 -10.75 1.48 -5.84
CA ILE A 81 -9.50 1.52 -6.59
C ILE A 81 -9.74 0.84 -7.95
N TYR A 82 -9.44 1.57 -9.01
CA TYR A 82 -9.58 1.12 -10.40
C TYR A 82 -8.22 1.00 -11.08
N ASP A 83 -8.14 0.16 -12.08
CA ASP A 83 -7.05 0.20 -13.06
C ASP A 83 -7.23 1.37 -14.05
N VAL A 84 -6.28 1.56 -14.97
CA VAL A 84 -6.31 2.65 -15.95
C VAL A 84 -7.52 2.59 -16.89
N LYS A 85 -8.14 1.42 -17.07
CA LYS A 85 -9.32 1.18 -17.92
C LYS A 85 -10.64 1.17 -17.15
N GLY A 86 -10.60 1.45 -15.85
CA GLY A 86 -11.80 1.47 -14.99
C GLY A 86 -12.21 0.09 -14.45
N LYS A 87 -11.37 -0.94 -14.59
CA LYS A 87 -11.62 -2.24 -13.98
C LYS A 87 -11.37 -2.16 -12.46
N THR A 88 -12.31 -2.68 -11.67
CA THR A 88 -12.23 -2.65 -10.21
C THR A 88 -11.12 -3.54 -9.68
N LEU A 89 -10.22 -2.96 -8.87
CA LEU A 89 -9.14 -3.64 -8.17
C LEU A 89 -9.44 -3.82 -6.68
N ALA A 90 -10.07 -2.84 -6.05
CA ALA A 90 -10.54 -2.91 -4.67
C ALA A 90 -11.84 -2.11 -4.51
N ILE A 91 -12.82 -2.70 -3.81
CA ILE A 91 -14.15 -2.10 -3.61
C ILE A 91 -14.63 -2.34 -2.19
N SER A 92 -15.39 -1.38 -1.64
CA SER A 92 -16.06 -1.54 -0.35
C SER A 92 -17.54 -1.90 -0.57
N TYR A 93 -18.03 -2.82 0.25
CA TYR A 93 -19.45 -3.22 0.27
C TYR A 93 -19.98 -3.16 1.70
N ASP A 94 -21.29 -2.95 1.82
CA ASP A 94 -21.93 -2.78 3.11
C ASP A 94 -22.06 -4.14 3.81
N THR A 95 -21.72 -4.16 5.10
CA THR A 95 -21.80 -5.32 5.99
C THR A 95 -22.19 -4.87 7.38
N ASP A 96 -22.47 -5.84 8.25
CA ASP A 96 -22.78 -5.58 9.65
C ASP A 96 -21.80 -6.26 10.59
N LYS A 97 -21.54 -5.60 11.71
CA LYS A 97 -20.95 -6.21 12.90
C LYS A 97 -22.07 -6.69 13.81
N VAL A 98 -22.00 -7.93 14.23
CA VAL A 98 -22.95 -8.53 15.17
C VAL A 98 -22.36 -8.48 16.57
N TYR A 99 -23.04 -7.78 17.46
CA TYR A 99 -22.68 -7.68 18.87
C TYR A 99 -23.71 -8.39 19.74
N ILE A 100 -23.26 -8.85 20.90
CA ILE A 100 -24.14 -9.43 21.92
C ILE A 100 -23.84 -8.84 23.30
N THR A 101 -24.90 -8.63 24.10
CA THR A 101 -24.81 -8.12 25.48
C THR A 101 -25.28 -9.23 26.43
N PRO A 102 -24.38 -10.02 27.04
CA PRO A 102 -24.77 -11.16 27.88
C PRO A 102 -25.61 -10.80 29.09
N LYS A 103 -25.44 -9.60 29.65
CA LYS A 103 -26.23 -9.08 30.78
C LYS A 103 -27.74 -9.03 30.47
N ASP A 104 -28.11 -8.90 29.20
CA ASP A 104 -29.50 -8.82 28.78
C ASP A 104 -30.14 -10.18 28.54
N ILE A 105 -29.37 -11.26 28.67
CA ILE A 105 -29.76 -12.64 28.39
C ILE A 105 -29.88 -13.41 29.69
N LYS A 106 -30.98 -14.13 29.90
CA LYS A 106 -31.10 -15.06 31.02
C LYS A 106 -30.18 -16.28 30.80
N ASP A 107 -29.54 -16.75 31.88
CA ASP A 107 -28.57 -17.86 31.80
C ASP A 107 -29.12 -19.11 31.11
N GLU A 108 -30.39 -19.43 31.34
CA GLU A 108 -31.11 -20.56 30.72
C GLU A 108 -31.19 -20.47 29.18
N ASN A 109 -31.07 -19.28 28.61
CA ASN A 109 -31.22 -19.05 27.17
C ASN A 109 -29.89 -18.89 26.43
N LYS A 110 -28.76 -18.76 27.16
CA LYS A 110 -27.45 -18.52 26.54
C LYS A 110 -27.01 -19.63 25.59
N SER A 111 -27.25 -20.90 25.99
CA SER A 111 -26.94 -22.05 25.15
C SER A 111 -27.76 -22.08 23.86
N TYR A 112 -29.04 -21.76 23.93
CA TYR A 112 -29.95 -21.70 22.76
C TYR A 112 -29.52 -20.62 21.77
N ILE A 113 -29.17 -19.42 22.30
CA ILE A 113 -28.70 -18.30 21.48
C ILE A 113 -27.35 -18.62 20.86
N ALA A 114 -26.41 -19.19 21.62
CA ALA A 114 -25.11 -19.61 21.11
C ALA A 114 -25.25 -20.61 19.96
N GLN A 115 -26.11 -21.62 20.11
CA GLN A 115 -26.33 -22.64 19.09
C GLN A 115 -26.83 -22.03 17.76
N TYR A 116 -27.77 -21.09 17.82
CA TYR A 116 -28.30 -20.44 16.62
C TYR A 116 -27.23 -19.57 15.95
N LEU A 117 -26.55 -18.71 16.71
CA LEU A 117 -25.53 -17.82 16.17
C LEU A 117 -24.35 -18.58 15.55
N THR A 118 -23.90 -19.65 16.22
CA THR A 118 -22.78 -20.44 15.69
C THR A 118 -23.13 -21.19 14.42
N SER A 119 -24.36 -21.67 14.30
CA SER A 119 -24.83 -22.32 13.06
C SER A 119 -25.01 -21.32 11.90
N THR A 120 -25.45 -20.09 12.18
CA THR A 120 -25.70 -19.06 11.16
C THR A 120 -24.43 -18.33 10.74
N LEU A 121 -23.51 -18.10 11.69
CA LEU A 121 -22.30 -17.33 11.48
C LEU A 121 -21.04 -18.21 11.33
N GLU A 122 -21.19 -19.54 11.38
CA GLU A 122 -20.08 -20.51 11.22
C GLU A 122 -18.98 -20.34 12.27
N LEU A 123 -19.37 -20.15 13.55
CA LEU A 123 -18.46 -19.90 14.68
C LEU A 123 -18.30 -21.14 15.55
N ASP A 124 -17.26 -21.17 16.41
CA ASP A 124 -17.11 -22.19 17.43
C ASP A 124 -18.12 -22.01 18.57
N TYR A 125 -18.87 -23.08 18.85
CA TYR A 125 -19.93 -23.06 19.86
C TYR A 125 -19.36 -22.92 21.28
N ASN A 126 -18.29 -23.63 21.58
CA ASN A 126 -17.74 -23.66 22.94
C ASN A 126 -17.11 -22.30 23.29
N GLU A 127 -16.40 -21.69 22.33
CA GLU A 127 -15.80 -20.37 22.50
C GLU A 127 -16.87 -19.30 22.74
N LEU A 128 -17.92 -19.28 21.91
CA LEU A 128 -19.02 -18.31 22.07
C LEU A 128 -19.76 -18.50 23.39
N LEU A 129 -20.08 -19.75 23.77
CA LEU A 129 -20.78 -20.05 25.01
C LEU A 129 -19.94 -19.68 26.25
N GLU A 130 -18.64 -19.94 26.22
CA GLU A 130 -17.70 -19.53 27.28
C GLU A 130 -17.71 -17.99 27.44
N LYS A 131 -17.59 -17.25 26.34
CA LYS A 131 -17.66 -15.77 26.34
C LYS A 131 -19.01 -15.26 26.87
N LEU A 132 -20.13 -15.90 26.51
CA LEU A 132 -21.46 -15.55 27.02
C LEU A 132 -21.60 -15.76 28.53
N ASN A 133 -20.91 -16.75 29.09
CA ASN A 133 -20.95 -17.04 30.52
C ASN A 133 -19.98 -16.21 31.36
N THR A 134 -18.86 -15.79 30.78
CA THR A 134 -17.81 -15.06 31.51
C THR A 134 -17.91 -13.56 31.38
N SER A 135 -18.46 -13.04 30.28
CA SER A 135 -18.60 -11.61 30.03
C SER A 135 -19.97 -11.08 30.46
N THR A 136 -19.97 -9.86 30.99
CA THR A 136 -21.21 -9.09 31.29
C THR A 136 -21.42 -7.92 30.34
N SER A 137 -20.36 -7.50 29.66
CA SER A 137 -20.35 -6.35 28.75
C SER A 137 -20.64 -6.76 27.31
N ARG A 138 -21.12 -5.82 26.50
CA ARG A 138 -21.28 -5.97 25.06
C ARG A 138 -19.95 -6.38 24.44
N PHE A 139 -19.95 -7.42 23.58
CA PHE A 139 -18.76 -7.83 22.82
C PHE A 139 -19.12 -8.17 21.37
N LEU A 140 -18.13 -8.09 20.49
CA LEU A 140 -18.26 -8.45 19.08
C LEU A 140 -18.31 -9.98 18.93
N VAL A 141 -19.35 -10.48 18.26
CA VAL A 141 -19.56 -11.90 17.93
C VAL A 141 -18.97 -12.20 16.56
N ALA A 142 -19.33 -11.39 15.56
CA ALA A 142 -18.82 -11.52 14.19
C ALA A 142 -18.75 -10.14 13.52
N SER A 143 -17.77 -9.99 12.65
CA SER A 143 -17.66 -8.87 11.71
C SER A 143 -17.90 -9.39 10.29
N ASP A 144 -18.13 -8.47 9.37
CA ASP A 144 -18.30 -8.79 7.94
C ASP A 144 -19.49 -9.71 7.65
N VAL A 145 -20.61 -9.47 8.35
CA VAL A 145 -21.82 -10.25 8.18
C VAL A 145 -22.66 -9.63 7.06
N ASN A 146 -22.96 -10.42 6.03
CA ASN A 146 -23.76 -9.96 4.89
C ASN A 146 -25.24 -9.77 5.27
N GLN A 147 -25.95 -8.97 4.48
CA GLN A 147 -27.35 -8.62 4.71
C GLN A 147 -28.28 -9.85 4.83
N GLU A 148 -28.03 -10.92 4.07
CA GLU A 148 -28.82 -12.15 4.12
C GLU A 148 -28.76 -12.81 5.51
N LYS A 149 -27.55 -12.94 6.10
CA LYS A 149 -27.36 -13.46 7.45
C LYS A 149 -27.97 -12.53 8.51
N VAL A 150 -27.84 -11.21 8.32
CA VAL A 150 -28.47 -10.20 9.19
C VAL A 150 -29.98 -10.32 9.19
N ASP A 151 -30.60 -10.43 8.02
CA ASP A 151 -32.05 -10.59 7.88
C ASP A 151 -32.53 -11.90 8.52
N ALA A 152 -31.80 -12.98 8.36
CA ALA A 152 -32.09 -14.26 9.00
C ALA A 152 -32.03 -14.14 10.54
N ILE A 153 -31.02 -13.48 11.08
CA ILE A 153 -30.89 -13.26 12.53
C ILE A 153 -32.02 -12.35 13.03
N ASN A 154 -32.37 -11.28 12.32
CA ASN A 154 -33.48 -10.38 12.68
C ASN A 154 -34.84 -11.11 12.68
N ALA A 155 -35.11 -11.95 11.70
CA ALA A 155 -36.31 -12.79 11.66
C ALA A 155 -36.37 -13.73 12.87
N TRP A 156 -35.25 -14.36 13.22
CA TRP A 156 -35.13 -15.22 14.37
C TRP A 156 -35.30 -14.45 15.70
N ILE A 157 -34.68 -13.26 15.84
CA ILE A 157 -34.88 -12.37 17.00
C ILE A 157 -36.35 -12.03 17.16
N SER A 158 -37.05 -11.74 16.08
CA SER A 158 -38.49 -11.46 16.10
C SER A 158 -39.32 -12.65 16.63
N THR A 159 -38.96 -13.86 16.24
CA THR A 159 -39.56 -15.11 16.75
C THR A 159 -39.27 -15.31 18.24
N CYS A 160 -38.01 -15.13 18.64
CA CYS A 160 -37.59 -15.20 20.05
C CYS A 160 -38.39 -14.22 20.94
N ASN A 161 -38.57 -12.99 20.50
CA ASN A 161 -39.28 -11.96 21.26
C ASN A 161 -40.78 -12.20 21.33
N LYS A 162 -41.43 -12.58 20.21
CA LYS A 162 -42.90 -12.72 20.12
C LYS A 162 -43.38 -14.06 20.68
N ASP A 163 -42.78 -15.15 20.24
CA ASP A 163 -43.28 -16.49 20.48
C ASP A 163 -42.66 -17.12 21.74
N LEU A 164 -41.35 -16.94 21.94
CA LEU A 164 -40.62 -17.58 23.02
C LEU A 164 -40.43 -16.65 24.24
N LYS A 165 -40.66 -15.35 24.09
CA LYS A 165 -40.41 -14.31 25.11
C LYS A 165 -38.95 -14.30 25.60
N ILE A 166 -38.01 -14.61 24.72
CA ILE A 166 -36.56 -14.64 24.95
C ILE A 166 -35.96 -13.32 24.49
N LYS A 167 -35.30 -12.59 25.39
CA LYS A 167 -34.47 -11.42 25.03
C LYS A 167 -33.12 -11.93 24.57
N THR A 168 -32.71 -11.61 23.37
CA THR A 168 -31.49 -12.17 22.74
C THR A 168 -30.22 -11.35 23.01
N GLY A 169 -30.35 -10.07 23.40
CA GLY A 169 -29.21 -9.17 23.62
C GLY A 169 -28.36 -8.89 22.37
N ILE A 170 -28.82 -9.27 21.17
CA ILE A 170 -28.11 -9.07 19.90
C ILE A 170 -28.39 -7.66 19.37
N THR A 171 -27.36 -7.01 18.87
CA THR A 171 -27.42 -5.70 18.19
C THR A 171 -26.52 -5.71 16.98
N PHE A 172 -26.89 -4.95 15.95
CA PHE A 172 -26.11 -4.78 14.74
C PHE A 172 -25.51 -3.39 14.69
N GLU A 173 -24.40 -3.26 14.00
CA GLU A 173 -23.73 -2.01 13.70
C GLU A 173 -23.30 -2.04 12.24
N GLU A 174 -23.91 -1.17 11.42
CA GLU A 174 -23.60 -1.05 10.01
C GLU A 174 -22.13 -0.64 9.84
N THR A 175 -21.44 -1.31 8.96
CA THR A 175 -20.04 -1.08 8.62
C THR A 175 -19.80 -1.37 7.15
N THR A 176 -18.58 -1.21 6.69
CA THR A 176 -18.18 -1.58 5.34
C THR A 176 -17.01 -2.54 5.40
N SER A 177 -17.02 -3.55 4.55
CA SER A 177 -15.89 -4.45 4.34
C SER A 177 -15.22 -4.19 3.00
N ARG A 178 -13.94 -4.48 2.93
CA ARG A 178 -13.12 -4.29 1.73
C ARG A 178 -12.94 -5.60 0.98
N SER A 179 -13.19 -5.58 -0.33
CA SER A 179 -12.99 -6.72 -1.21
C SER A 179 -11.96 -6.40 -2.30
N TYR A 180 -11.15 -7.39 -2.61
CA TYR A 180 -10.16 -7.37 -3.68
C TYR A 180 -10.52 -8.48 -4.68
N PRO A 181 -11.36 -8.17 -5.70
CA PRO A 181 -11.95 -9.19 -6.59
C PRO A 181 -10.91 -10.03 -7.33
N ASN A 182 -9.75 -9.43 -7.62
CA ASN A 182 -8.66 -10.09 -8.34
C ASN A 182 -7.61 -10.75 -7.41
N LYS A 183 -7.89 -10.82 -6.10
CA LYS A 183 -7.09 -11.54 -5.08
C LYS A 183 -5.62 -11.15 -5.06
N THR A 184 -4.79 -11.85 -5.84
CA THR A 184 -3.33 -11.70 -5.87
C THR A 184 -2.83 -10.65 -6.86
N LEU A 185 -3.68 -10.18 -7.78
CA LEU A 185 -3.28 -9.24 -8.84
C LEU A 185 -2.80 -7.92 -8.24
N ALA A 186 -1.57 -7.53 -8.55
CA ALA A 186 -0.91 -6.32 -8.05
C ALA A 186 -0.97 -6.18 -6.50
N SER A 187 -0.97 -7.30 -5.77
CA SER A 187 -1.23 -7.34 -4.33
C SER A 187 -0.32 -6.43 -3.51
N THR A 188 0.98 -6.39 -3.82
CA THR A 188 1.95 -5.52 -3.13
C THR A 188 1.76 -4.04 -3.46
N VAL A 189 1.23 -3.73 -4.64
CA VAL A 189 0.89 -2.36 -5.08
C VAL A 189 -0.40 -1.89 -4.44
N ILE A 190 -1.48 -2.68 -4.56
CA ILE A 190 -2.80 -2.33 -4.00
C ILE A 190 -2.70 -2.31 -2.47
N GLY A 191 -2.12 -3.34 -1.88
CA GLY A 191 -2.09 -3.53 -0.44
C GLY A 191 -3.45 -3.96 0.12
N PHE A 192 -3.67 -3.67 1.39
CA PHE A 192 -4.90 -4.05 2.09
C PHE A 192 -5.21 -3.11 3.26
N VAL A 193 -6.42 -3.22 3.77
CA VAL A 193 -6.87 -2.50 4.98
C VAL A 193 -6.75 -3.36 6.24
N GLY A 194 -6.62 -2.69 7.40
CA GLY A 194 -6.71 -3.30 8.71
C GLY A 194 -8.15 -3.57 9.13
N ALA A 195 -8.33 -4.15 10.31
CA ALA A 195 -9.65 -4.40 10.91
C ALA A 195 -10.41 -3.10 11.24
N ASP A 196 -9.72 -1.99 11.33
CA ASP A 196 -10.24 -0.63 11.53
C ASP A 196 -10.60 0.08 10.22
N ASN A 197 -10.58 -0.63 9.09
CA ASN A 197 -10.79 -0.11 7.74
C ASN A 197 -9.77 0.99 7.32
N GLN A 198 -8.61 1.06 8.00
CA GLN A 198 -7.52 1.95 7.62
C GLN A 198 -6.51 1.21 6.74
N GLY A 199 -5.94 1.91 5.78
CA GLY A 199 -4.95 1.34 4.87
C GLY A 199 -3.68 0.92 5.60
N SER A 200 -3.30 -0.36 5.48
CA SER A 200 -2.14 -0.94 6.16
C SER A 200 -0.91 -1.02 5.25
N MET A 201 -1.10 -1.33 3.97
CA MET A 201 -0.02 -1.51 2.99
C MET A 201 -0.41 -0.93 1.62
N GLY A 202 0.55 -0.76 0.72
CA GLY A 202 0.35 -0.36 -0.67
C GLY A 202 -0.36 0.99 -0.87
N ILE A 203 -1.16 1.10 -1.93
CA ILE A 203 -2.02 2.26 -2.24
C ILE A 203 -3.03 2.51 -1.13
N GLU A 204 -3.60 1.44 -0.57
CA GLU A 204 -4.54 1.55 0.55
C GLU A 204 -3.96 2.38 1.70
N ARG A 205 -2.66 2.20 2.00
CA ARG A 205 -1.95 2.99 3.02
C ARG A 205 -1.52 4.36 2.52
N SER A 206 -0.88 4.40 1.36
CA SER A 206 -0.25 5.63 0.86
C SER A 206 -1.27 6.73 0.54
N TRP A 207 -2.48 6.32 0.13
CA TRP A 207 -3.59 7.19 -0.22
C TRP A 207 -4.76 7.10 0.76
N ASN A 208 -4.49 6.62 1.98
CA ASN A 208 -5.54 6.41 2.98
C ASN A 208 -6.37 7.66 3.28
N SER A 209 -5.75 8.83 3.33
CA SER A 209 -6.44 10.11 3.60
C SER A 209 -7.48 10.48 2.53
N PHE A 210 -7.29 10.03 1.28
CA PHE A 210 -8.26 10.20 0.22
C PHE A 210 -9.30 9.09 0.20
N LEU A 211 -8.85 7.84 0.38
CA LEU A 211 -9.71 6.66 0.29
C LEU A 211 -10.68 6.54 1.46
N SER A 212 -10.29 6.90 2.70
CA SER A 212 -11.07 6.57 3.91
C SER A 212 -12.35 7.41 4.08
N GLY A 213 -12.43 8.58 3.45
CA GLY A 213 -13.50 9.54 3.70
C GLY A 213 -13.52 10.07 5.13
N THR A 214 -14.60 10.77 5.48
CA THR A 214 -14.84 11.31 6.82
C THR A 214 -16.18 10.80 7.34
N SER A 215 -16.17 10.03 8.43
CA SER A 215 -17.39 9.50 9.02
C SER A 215 -18.29 10.61 9.55
N GLY A 216 -19.58 10.48 9.29
CA GLY A 216 -20.63 11.31 9.84
C GLY A 216 -21.03 10.90 11.25
N LYS A 217 -21.95 11.65 11.84
CA LYS A 217 -22.50 11.39 13.18
C LYS A 217 -24.00 11.66 13.22
N SER A 218 -24.76 10.74 13.80
CA SER A 218 -26.14 10.94 14.20
C SER A 218 -26.18 11.05 15.73
N ILE A 219 -26.67 12.17 16.24
CA ILE A 219 -26.79 12.42 17.68
C ILE A 219 -28.28 12.51 17.99
N SER A 220 -28.78 11.55 18.75
CA SER A 220 -30.17 11.51 19.23
C SER A 220 -30.22 11.46 20.75
N LEU A 221 -31.39 11.74 21.35
CA LEU A 221 -31.58 11.56 22.80
C LEU A 221 -31.94 10.10 23.10
N LYS A 222 -31.38 9.57 24.18
CA LYS A 222 -31.65 8.22 24.69
C LYS A 222 -32.33 8.28 26.06
N ASP A 223 -33.15 7.26 26.32
CA ASP A 223 -33.77 7.05 27.64
C ASP A 223 -32.81 6.32 28.59
N ALA A 224 -33.30 6.06 29.82
CA ALA A 224 -32.53 5.35 30.83
C ALA A 224 -32.22 3.89 30.49
N SER A 225 -32.91 3.30 29.49
CA SER A 225 -32.66 1.96 28.94
C SER A 225 -31.69 1.99 27.76
N GLN A 226 -31.10 3.15 27.44
CA GLN A 226 -30.19 3.37 26.30
C GLN A 226 -30.89 3.29 24.92
N SER A 227 -32.25 3.31 24.89
CA SER A 227 -33.02 3.32 23.65
C SER A 227 -33.28 4.74 23.18
N GLU A 228 -33.30 4.94 21.86
CA GLU A 228 -33.59 6.24 21.26
C GLU A 228 -35.01 6.71 21.63
N ILE A 229 -35.11 7.98 22.03
CA ILE A 229 -36.41 8.61 22.32
C ILE A 229 -37.05 9.01 20.99
N ALA A 230 -38.18 8.39 20.66
CA ALA A 230 -38.93 8.71 19.45
C ALA A 230 -39.31 10.21 19.42
N ASN A 231 -39.15 10.84 18.25
CA ASN A 231 -39.37 12.27 18.01
C ASN A 231 -38.43 13.24 18.76
N SER A 232 -37.27 12.78 19.25
CA SER A 232 -36.22 13.69 19.72
C SER A 232 -35.60 14.45 18.53
N ASN A 233 -35.12 15.68 18.77
CA ASN A 233 -34.34 16.41 17.76
C ASN A 233 -33.04 15.64 17.47
N LYS A 234 -32.90 15.12 16.23
CA LYS A 234 -31.68 14.51 15.75
C LYS A 234 -30.78 15.59 15.15
N SER A 235 -29.54 15.62 15.62
CA SER A 235 -28.48 16.35 14.93
C SER A 235 -27.75 15.36 14.00
N TYR A 236 -27.69 15.68 12.73
CA TYR A 236 -27.12 14.83 11.70
C TYR A 236 -25.94 15.55 11.05
N ILE A 237 -24.78 14.90 11.07
CA ILE A 237 -23.60 15.30 10.30
C ILE A 237 -23.41 14.22 9.24
N ALA A 238 -23.57 14.58 7.98
CA ALA A 238 -23.40 13.63 6.86
C ALA A 238 -21.98 13.06 6.85
N ALA A 239 -21.85 11.81 6.44
CA ALA A 239 -20.55 11.24 6.09
C ALA A 239 -20.12 11.81 4.73
N GLU A 240 -18.84 12.05 4.56
CA GLU A 240 -18.20 12.36 3.28
C GLU A 240 -17.47 11.11 2.81
N ASN A 241 -17.88 10.56 1.67
CA ASN A 241 -17.27 9.33 1.15
C ASN A 241 -15.83 9.56 0.68
N GLY A 242 -15.05 8.48 0.66
CA GLY A 242 -13.69 8.53 0.14
C GLY A 242 -13.65 8.73 -1.37
N TYR A 243 -12.55 9.29 -1.86
CA TYR A 243 -12.30 9.46 -3.29
C TYR A 243 -11.99 8.12 -3.94
N ASP A 244 -12.53 7.90 -5.12
CA ASP A 244 -12.07 6.81 -5.99
C ASP A 244 -10.70 7.12 -6.56
N ILE A 245 -9.85 6.10 -6.66
CA ILE A 245 -8.50 6.21 -7.20
C ILE A 245 -8.39 5.37 -8.47
N THR A 246 -7.95 5.99 -9.56
CA THR A 246 -7.57 5.26 -10.77
C THR A 246 -6.06 5.16 -10.82
N LEU A 247 -5.54 3.94 -10.86
CA LEU A 247 -4.11 3.66 -11.01
C LEU A 247 -3.67 3.78 -12.47
N THR A 248 -2.35 3.88 -12.68
CA THR A 248 -1.74 3.77 -14.01
C THR A 248 -1.58 2.31 -14.45
N ILE A 249 -1.74 1.35 -13.52
CA ILE A 249 -1.67 -0.09 -13.78
C ILE A 249 -2.75 -0.48 -14.79
N ASP A 250 -2.34 -1.24 -15.81
CA ASP A 250 -3.25 -1.95 -16.72
C ASP A 250 -3.36 -3.40 -16.25
N SER A 251 -4.56 -3.83 -15.85
CA SER A 251 -4.79 -5.18 -15.31
C SER A 251 -4.40 -6.31 -16.26
N ASN A 252 -4.48 -6.08 -17.57
CA ASN A 252 -4.10 -7.08 -18.55
C ASN A 252 -2.58 -7.20 -18.64
N ILE A 253 -1.86 -6.06 -18.71
CA ILE A 253 -0.39 -6.06 -18.68
C ILE A 253 0.10 -6.66 -17.35
N GLN A 254 -0.51 -6.28 -16.23
CA GLN A 254 -0.20 -6.84 -14.92
C GLN A 254 -0.37 -8.37 -14.87
N SER A 255 -1.48 -8.87 -15.41
CA SER A 255 -1.75 -10.32 -15.45
C SER A 255 -0.74 -11.08 -16.32
N ILE A 256 -0.34 -10.51 -17.47
CA ILE A 256 0.68 -11.08 -18.34
C ILE A 256 2.02 -11.15 -17.60
N VAL A 257 2.40 -10.05 -16.95
CA VAL A 257 3.66 -9.95 -16.20
C VAL A 257 3.69 -10.95 -15.05
N GLU A 258 2.64 -11.02 -14.24
CA GLU A 258 2.56 -11.95 -13.11
C GLU A 258 2.60 -13.42 -13.55
N LYS A 259 1.86 -13.77 -14.62
CA LYS A 259 1.85 -15.11 -15.19
C LYS A 259 3.26 -15.58 -15.54
N TYR A 260 3.97 -14.83 -16.38
CA TYR A 260 5.28 -15.24 -16.85
C TYR A 260 6.38 -15.08 -15.80
N LEU A 261 6.21 -14.18 -14.83
CA LEU A 261 7.10 -14.09 -13.68
C LEU A 261 6.97 -15.32 -12.79
N ALA A 262 5.74 -15.75 -12.49
CA ALA A 262 5.48 -16.96 -11.72
C ALA A 262 6.05 -18.21 -12.44
N GLU A 263 5.75 -18.39 -13.74
CA GLU A 263 6.30 -19.48 -14.55
C GLU A 263 7.83 -19.52 -14.47
N ALA A 264 8.50 -18.36 -14.63
CA ALA A 264 9.95 -18.29 -14.59
C ALA A 264 10.54 -18.60 -13.21
N VAL A 265 9.94 -18.10 -12.13
CA VAL A 265 10.41 -18.38 -10.77
C VAL A 265 10.31 -19.87 -10.45
N GLU A 266 9.22 -20.52 -10.86
CA GLU A 266 9.04 -21.97 -10.65
C GLU A 266 9.94 -22.79 -11.58
N GLU A 267 10.04 -22.46 -12.90
CA GLU A 267 10.85 -23.15 -13.89
C GLU A 267 12.34 -23.13 -13.49
N TYR A 268 12.83 -21.95 -13.10
CA TYR A 268 14.24 -21.75 -12.74
C TYR A 268 14.51 -21.91 -11.25
N LYS A 269 13.50 -22.33 -10.47
CA LYS A 269 13.59 -22.55 -9.02
C LYS A 269 14.18 -21.35 -8.27
N CYS A 270 13.79 -20.15 -8.69
CA CYS A 270 14.28 -18.92 -8.10
C CYS A 270 13.66 -18.68 -6.71
N ASP A 271 14.34 -17.95 -5.85
CA ASP A 271 13.78 -17.55 -4.56
C ASP A 271 12.64 -16.57 -4.71
N SER A 272 12.76 -15.66 -5.66
CA SER A 272 11.73 -14.67 -5.98
C SER A 272 11.98 -14.04 -7.33
N GLY A 273 10.96 -13.35 -7.83
CA GLY A 273 11.05 -12.54 -9.04
C GLY A 273 10.42 -11.17 -8.86
N ILE A 274 10.91 -10.20 -9.60
CA ILE A 274 10.39 -8.83 -9.65
C ILE A 274 10.29 -8.41 -11.12
N THR A 275 9.18 -7.79 -11.50
CA THR A 275 9.04 -7.20 -12.82
C THR A 275 8.34 -5.85 -12.73
N ILE A 276 8.86 -4.87 -13.48
CA ILE A 276 8.26 -3.54 -13.63
C ILE A 276 8.13 -3.25 -15.13
N ALA A 277 6.95 -2.80 -15.56
CA ALA A 277 6.71 -2.23 -16.88
C ALA A 277 6.35 -0.75 -16.73
N MET A 278 7.05 0.12 -17.47
CA MET A 278 6.90 1.57 -17.36
C MET A 278 6.81 2.20 -18.76
N ASN A 279 5.92 3.15 -18.93
CA ASN A 279 5.89 3.99 -20.11
C ASN A 279 6.88 5.15 -19.92
N PRO A 280 7.96 5.23 -20.71
CA PRO A 280 9.01 6.22 -20.51
C PRO A 280 8.58 7.66 -20.84
N THR A 281 7.58 7.86 -21.71
CA THR A 281 7.18 9.18 -22.19
C THR A 281 6.33 9.97 -21.19
N ASN A 282 5.76 9.28 -20.19
CA ASN A 282 4.90 9.89 -19.18
C ASN A 282 5.17 9.42 -17.75
N GLY A 283 6.12 8.53 -17.55
CA GLY A 283 6.48 8.01 -16.23
C GLY A 283 5.47 7.02 -15.62
N LYS A 284 4.40 6.64 -16.32
CA LYS A 284 3.35 5.76 -15.80
C LYS A 284 3.84 4.33 -15.64
N ILE A 285 3.63 3.77 -14.45
CA ILE A 285 3.86 2.35 -14.20
C ILE A 285 2.66 1.57 -14.76
N LEU A 286 2.91 0.76 -15.77
CA LEU A 286 1.89 -0.06 -16.44
C LEU A 286 1.64 -1.37 -15.70
N ALA A 287 2.70 -1.94 -15.10
CA ALA A 287 2.64 -3.11 -14.23
C ALA A 287 3.80 -3.11 -13.24
N MET A 288 3.57 -3.65 -12.06
CA MET A 288 4.58 -3.87 -11.03
C MET A 288 4.23 -5.15 -10.28
N ALA A 289 5.05 -6.18 -10.42
CA ALA A 289 4.79 -7.51 -9.92
C ALA A 289 5.94 -8.03 -9.07
N ASP A 290 5.59 -8.67 -7.98
CA ASP A 290 6.47 -9.45 -7.11
C ASP A 290 5.96 -10.90 -7.06
N TYR A 291 6.84 -11.88 -7.12
CA TYR A 291 6.48 -13.29 -6.93
C TYR A 291 7.46 -13.96 -5.94
N PRO A 292 6.97 -14.79 -4.97
CA PRO A 292 5.56 -15.13 -4.72
C PRO A 292 4.73 -13.96 -4.19
N SER A 293 3.49 -13.85 -4.68
CA SER A 293 2.50 -12.85 -4.24
C SER A 293 1.65 -13.35 -3.07
N PHE A 294 0.65 -12.58 -2.62
CA PHE A 294 -0.31 -12.97 -1.58
C PHE A 294 -1.74 -12.55 -1.95
N ASP A 295 -2.75 -13.17 -1.34
CA ASP A 295 -4.16 -12.77 -1.51
C ASP A 295 -4.47 -11.59 -0.57
N CYS A 296 -4.88 -10.44 -1.12
CA CYS A 296 -5.26 -9.26 -0.33
C CYS A 296 -6.46 -9.50 0.58
N ASN A 297 -7.36 -10.45 0.23
CA ASN A 297 -8.49 -10.84 1.08
C ASN A 297 -8.05 -11.76 2.23
N ASP A 298 -6.97 -12.53 2.05
CA ASP A 298 -6.43 -13.46 3.05
C ASP A 298 -4.93 -13.19 3.29
N LYS A 299 -4.65 -11.97 3.70
CA LYS A 299 -3.30 -11.43 3.89
C LYS A 299 -2.43 -12.17 4.92
N ASN A 300 -3.04 -12.88 5.85
CA ASN A 300 -2.32 -13.57 6.93
C ASN A 300 -1.88 -14.99 6.56
N THR A 301 -2.42 -15.55 5.48
CA THR A 301 -1.99 -16.85 4.96
C THR A 301 -0.64 -16.71 4.26
N PRO A 302 0.37 -17.47 4.70
CA PRO A 302 1.69 -17.43 4.09
C PRO A 302 1.62 -17.87 2.62
N ASN A 303 2.35 -17.18 1.73
CA ASN A 303 2.49 -17.60 0.35
C ASN A 303 3.28 -18.92 0.22
N SER A 304 3.34 -19.48 -1.00
CA SER A 304 3.93 -20.80 -1.27
C SER A 304 5.36 -20.99 -0.72
N ARG A 305 6.15 -19.92 -0.66
CA ARG A 305 7.52 -19.95 -0.16
C ARG A 305 7.56 -19.87 1.36
N LEU A 306 6.84 -18.90 1.92
CA LEU A 306 6.79 -18.72 3.37
C LEU A 306 6.14 -19.92 4.06
N ALA A 307 5.19 -20.59 3.43
CA ALA A 307 4.54 -21.80 3.92
C ALA A 307 5.54 -22.94 4.21
N GLN A 308 6.64 -23.03 3.46
CA GLN A 308 7.65 -24.09 3.64
C GLN A 308 8.39 -23.98 4.98
N ILE A 309 8.50 -22.80 5.56
CA ILE A 309 9.22 -22.55 6.81
C ILE A 309 8.28 -22.12 7.94
N TRP A 310 6.99 -21.94 7.67
CA TRP A 310 6.02 -21.29 8.55
C TRP A 310 5.94 -21.90 9.94
N ASP A 311 5.88 -23.24 10.02
CA ASP A 311 5.74 -23.96 11.30
C ASP A 311 7.03 -23.93 12.15
N SER A 312 8.17 -23.64 11.52
CA SER A 312 9.46 -23.52 12.21
C SER A 312 9.72 -22.14 12.80
N LEU A 313 8.90 -21.13 12.43
CA LEU A 313 9.09 -19.75 12.85
C LEU A 313 8.46 -19.47 14.22
N SER A 314 9.12 -18.62 15.01
CA SER A 314 8.51 -18.01 16.19
C SER A 314 7.37 -17.06 15.81
N SER A 315 6.47 -16.75 16.75
CA SER A 315 5.38 -15.77 16.49
C SER A 315 5.90 -14.40 16.07
N GLU A 316 7.04 -13.96 16.62
CA GLU A 316 7.68 -12.70 16.22
C GLU A 316 8.22 -12.76 14.79
N ASP A 317 8.88 -13.87 14.43
CA ASP A 317 9.44 -14.05 13.10
C ASP A 317 8.33 -14.23 12.04
N LYS A 318 7.22 -14.89 12.39
CA LYS A 318 6.03 -14.97 11.52
C LYS A 318 5.53 -13.57 11.13
N ASN A 319 5.41 -12.67 12.09
CA ASN A 319 5.00 -11.28 11.81
C ASN A 319 6.01 -10.53 10.93
N LYS A 320 7.31 -10.73 11.15
CA LYS A 320 8.36 -10.12 10.32
C LYS A 320 8.30 -10.63 8.87
N GLU A 321 8.12 -11.94 8.70
CA GLU A 321 8.06 -12.54 7.35
C GLU A 321 6.76 -12.16 6.62
N LEU A 322 5.62 -12.08 7.32
CA LEU A 322 4.39 -11.52 6.73
C LEU A 322 4.60 -10.07 6.27
N TYR A 323 5.23 -9.24 7.08
CA TYR A 323 5.52 -7.86 6.69
C TYR A 323 6.38 -7.78 5.42
N LYS A 324 7.41 -8.64 5.30
CA LYS A 324 8.22 -8.75 4.08
C LYS A 324 7.41 -9.23 2.88
N MET A 325 6.48 -10.16 3.09
CA MET A 325 5.58 -10.67 2.05
C MET A 325 4.67 -9.58 1.49
N TRP A 326 4.16 -8.69 2.34
CA TRP A 326 3.28 -7.59 1.95
C TRP A 326 4.00 -6.40 1.30
N THR A 327 5.31 -6.31 1.48
CA THR A 327 6.09 -5.15 1.06
C THR A 327 6.45 -5.23 -0.42
N PRO A 328 6.22 -4.15 -1.23
CA PRO A 328 6.54 -4.13 -2.66
C PRO A 328 8.05 -4.08 -2.89
N LYS A 329 8.66 -5.23 -3.18
CA LYS A 329 10.12 -5.38 -3.34
C LYS A 329 10.69 -4.54 -4.48
N ALA A 330 9.86 -4.24 -5.48
CA ALA A 330 10.22 -3.37 -6.59
C ALA A 330 10.70 -1.97 -6.15
N ILE A 331 10.21 -1.49 -4.99
CA ILE A 331 10.53 -0.15 -4.46
C ILE A 331 11.31 -0.18 -3.15
N THR A 332 11.29 -1.29 -2.41
CA THR A 332 11.90 -1.37 -1.07
C THR A 332 13.23 -2.10 -1.04
N ASP A 333 13.35 -3.16 -1.86
CA ASP A 333 14.56 -3.96 -1.91
C ASP A 333 15.61 -3.28 -2.77
N THR A 334 16.86 -3.37 -2.34
CA THR A 334 18.00 -2.95 -3.15
C THR A 334 18.75 -4.16 -3.67
N TYR A 335 19.34 -4.02 -4.85
CA TYR A 335 20.15 -5.06 -5.48
C TYR A 335 21.32 -4.44 -6.27
N GLU A 336 22.35 -5.22 -6.55
CA GLU A 336 23.38 -4.82 -7.50
C GLU A 336 22.84 -4.98 -8.93
N PRO A 337 22.72 -3.92 -9.74
CA PRO A 337 22.12 -4.00 -11.07
C PRO A 337 22.96 -4.79 -12.07
N GLY A 338 24.24 -5.03 -11.77
CA GLY A 338 25.15 -5.73 -12.62
C GLY A 338 25.25 -5.10 -14.01
N SER A 339 25.48 -5.93 -15.03
CA SER A 339 25.73 -5.46 -16.40
C SER A 339 24.57 -4.69 -17.06
N VAL A 340 23.35 -4.66 -16.48
CA VAL A 340 22.31 -3.74 -16.93
C VAL A 340 22.76 -2.29 -16.78
N PHE A 341 23.52 -1.99 -15.74
CA PHE A 341 24.04 -0.65 -15.45
C PHE A 341 25.00 -0.10 -16.49
N LYS A 342 25.57 -0.95 -17.36
CA LYS A 342 26.47 -0.54 -18.45
C LYS A 342 25.83 0.43 -19.43
N ILE A 343 24.50 0.46 -19.56
CA ILE A 343 23.78 1.45 -20.36
C ILE A 343 23.99 2.87 -19.79
N ILE A 344 24.01 3.01 -18.45
CA ILE A 344 24.27 4.28 -17.77
C ILE A 344 25.71 4.71 -17.99
N THR A 345 26.67 3.80 -17.82
CA THR A 345 28.10 4.12 -18.06
C THR A 345 28.35 4.47 -19.53
N SER A 346 27.69 3.78 -20.47
CA SER A 346 27.76 4.10 -21.91
C SER A 346 27.21 5.51 -22.20
N SER A 347 26.08 5.86 -21.59
CA SER A 347 25.48 7.19 -21.78
C SER A 347 26.40 8.31 -21.27
N ILE A 348 27.01 8.14 -20.12
CA ILE A 348 27.99 9.10 -19.58
C ILE A 348 29.19 9.25 -20.53
N ALA A 349 29.72 8.13 -21.01
CA ALA A 349 30.88 8.14 -21.89
C ALA A 349 30.60 8.81 -23.24
N LEU A 350 29.42 8.63 -23.80
CA LEU A 350 29.01 9.26 -25.06
C LEU A 350 28.71 10.75 -24.86
N GLU A 351 27.99 11.12 -23.80
CA GLU A 351 27.63 12.51 -23.51
C GLU A 351 28.88 13.38 -23.29
N GLU A 352 29.84 12.88 -22.54
CA GLU A 352 31.09 13.57 -22.23
C GLU A 352 32.21 13.30 -23.24
N LYS A 353 31.89 12.61 -24.35
CA LYS A 353 32.80 12.32 -25.49
C LYS A 353 34.07 11.55 -25.11
N PHE A 354 33.99 10.70 -24.10
CA PHE A 354 35.08 9.75 -23.76
C PHE A 354 35.14 8.59 -24.74
N ALA A 355 34.02 8.29 -25.44
CA ALA A 355 33.90 7.25 -26.43
C ALA A 355 32.96 7.68 -27.56
N ASP A 356 33.00 6.95 -28.67
CA ASP A 356 31.98 6.92 -29.71
C ASP A 356 31.49 5.49 -29.92
N THR A 357 30.43 5.30 -30.70
CA THR A 357 29.77 4.01 -30.87
C THR A 357 30.56 3.01 -31.75
N SER A 358 31.34 3.52 -32.70
CA SER A 358 31.87 2.71 -33.82
C SER A 358 33.41 2.54 -33.81
N SER A 359 34.14 3.49 -33.18
CA SER A 359 35.60 3.41 -33.17
C SER A 359 36.12 2.20 -32.37
N VAL A 360 36.88 1.34 -33.03
CA VAL A 360 37.48 0.15 -32.43
C VAL A 360 38.76 0.54 -31.69
N VAL A 361 38.61 0.98 -30.46
CA VAL A 361 39.69 1.51 -29.61
C VAL A 361 39.96 0.68 -28.36
N TYR A 362 39.10 -0.24 -28.00
CA TYR A 362 39.22 -1.11 -26.84
C TYR A 362 39.74 -2.49 -27.21
N ASN A 363 40.51 -3.10 -26.30
CA ASN A 363 41.05 -4.45 -26.54
C ASN A 363 40.86 -5.31 -25.27
N CYS A 364 39.94 -6.27 -25.35
CA CYS A 364 39.73 -7.22 -24.26
C CYS A 364 40.69 -8.39 -24.36
N THR A 365 41.56 -8.57 -23.40
CA THR A 365 42.51 -9.69 -23.28
C THR A 365 42.01 -10.82 -22.36
N GLY A 366 40.72 -10.80 -21.96
CA GLY A 366 40.12 -11.75 -21.05
C GLY A 366 40.04 -11.28 -19.59
N SER A 367 40.89 -10.37 -19.17
CA SER A 367 40.84 -9.73 -17.85
C SER A 367 41.57 -8.38 -17.89
N ILE A 368 41.35 -7.57 -16.86
CA ILE A 368 42.06 -6.31 -16.64
C ILE A 368 42.52 -6.24 -15.20
N THR A 369 43.77 -5.83 -14.99
CA THR A 369 44.31 -5.56 -13.65
C THR A 369 44.39 -4.05 -13.44
N VAL A 370 43.70 -3.58 -12.42
CA VAL A 370 43.72 -2.15 -12.04
C VAL A 370 45.02 -1.88 -11.26
N PRO A 371 45.74 -0.78 -11.54
CA PRO A 371 46.97 -0.43 -10.82
C PRO A 371 46.73 -0.41 -9.30
N GLY A 372 47.64 -1.06 -8.56
CA GLY A 372 47.52 -1.18 -7.09
C GLY A 372 46.74 -2.39 -6.57
N GLU A 373 46.09 -3.15 -7.46
CA GLU A 373 45.32 -4.34 -7.11
C GLU A 373 46.01 -5.63 -7.58
N SER A 374 45.94 -6.67 -6.74
CA SER A 374 46.54 -7.98 -7.07
C SER A 374 45.58 -8.91 -7.81
N ARG A 375 44.27 -8.68 -7.73
CA ARG A 375 43.24 -9.53 -8.34
C ARG A 375 42.70 -8.89 -9.62
N PRO A 376 42.86 -9.57 -10.78
CA PRO A 376 42.28 -9.07 -12.03
C PRO A 376 40.77 -9.17 -12.05
N ILE A 377 40.09 -8.20 -12.63
CA ILE A 377 38.69 -8.25 -12.98
C ILE A 377 38.55 -9.04 -14.28
N LYS A 378 37.80 -10.15 -14.23
CA LYS A 378 37.66 -11.09 -15.36
C LYS A 378 36.51 -10.70 -16.26
N CYS A 379 36.72 -10.90 -17.56
CA CYS A 379 35.65 -11.01 -18.53
C CYS A 379 34.93 -12.34 -18.32
N PHE A 380 33.61 -12.43 -18.61
CA PHE A 380 32.89 -13.70 -18.55
C PHE A 380 33.46 -14.75 -19.53
N LYS A 381 34.16 -14.31 -20.57
CA LYS A 381 34.83 -15.18 -21.56
C LYS A 381 36.18 -15.76 -21.09
N TYR A 382 36.69 -15.28 -19.94
CA TYR A 382 37.96 -15.75 -19.41
C TYR A 382 38.02 -17.28 -19.27
N PRO A 383 39.12 -17.96 -19.71
CA PRO A 383 40.44 -17.41 -20.12
C PRO A 383 40.50 -16.86 -21.56
N ASN A 384 39.47 -17.05 -22.36
CA ASN A 384 39.40 -16.46 -23.71
C ASN A 384 39.13 -14.95 -23.62
N SER A 385 39.15 -14.27 -24.77
CA SER A 385 38.97 -12.83 -24.88
C SER A 385 38.00 -12.44 -26.00
N HIS A 386 37.54 -11.21 -26.02
CA HIS A 386 36.76 -10.65 -27.13
C HIS A 386 37.65 -9.98 -28.18
N GLY A 387 38.91 -9.67 -27.86
CA GLY A 387 39.81 -8.93 -28.75
C GLY A 387 39.42 -7.45 -28.89
N ALA A 388 39.72 -6.91 -30.08
CA ALA A 388 39.43 -5.51 -30.41
C ALA A 388 37.91 -5.25 -30.52
N GLN A 389 37.42 -4.17 -29.91
CA GLN A 389 35.99 -3.83 -29.82
C GLN A 389 35.76 -2.32 -29.91
N SER A 390 34.62 -1.95 -30.50
CA SER A 390 34.00 -0.62 -30.27
C SER A 390 33.24 -0.59 -28.96
N LEU A 391 32.70 0.57 -28.56
CA LEU A 391 31.80 0.64 -27.40
C LEU A 391 30.53 -0.19 -27.63
N THR A 392 29.97 -0.17 -28.85
CA THR A 392 28.82 -1.01 -29.21
C THR A 392 29.12 -2.49 -29.02
N ASN A 393 30.23 -2.98 -29.57
CA ASN A 393 30.62 -4.38 -29.39
C ASN A 393 30.89 -4.74 -27.93
N ALA A 394 31.46 -3.83 -27.14
CA ALA A 394 31.67 -4.05 -25.73
C ALA A 394 30.35 -4.17 -24.94
N LEU A 395 29.29 -3.43 -25.35
CA LEU A 395 27.97 -3.54 -24.76
C LEU A 395 27.26 -4.83 -25.19
N GLU A 396 27.32 -5.20 -26.50
CA GLU A 396 26.83 -6.47 -27.06
C GLU A 396 27.40 -7.67 -26.30
N ASN A 397 28.71 -7.67 -26.15
CA ASN A 397 29.47 -8.71 -25.48
C ASN A 397 29.44 -8.60 -23.95
N SER A 398 28.83 -7.57 -23.41
CA SER A 398 28.84 -7.29 -21.97
C SER A 398 30.25 -7.35 -21.34
N CYS A 399 31.26 -6.79 -22.01
CA CYS A 399 32.69 -6.95 -21.70
C CYS A 399 33.14 -6.15 -20.48
N ASN A 400 33.33 -6.79 -19.32
CA ASN A 400 33.74 -6.10 -18.08
C ASN A 400 35.05 -5.30 -18.22
N PRO A 401 36.16 -5.85 -18.80
CA PRO A 401 37.40 -5.10 -18.92
C PRO A 401 37.27 -3.74 -19.61
N VAL A 402 36.47 -3.66 -20.68
CA VAL A 402 36.23 -2.40 -21.39
C VAL A 402 35.50 -1.39 -20.50
N PHE A 403 34.49 -1.83 -19.76
CA PHE A 403 33.74 -0.94 -18.87
C PHE A 403 34.56 -0.51 -17.66
N VAL A 404 35.47 -1.33 -17.13
CA VAL A 404 36.43 -0.94 -16.10
C VAL A 404 37.34 0.19 -16.62
N GLU A 405 37.93 0.00 -17.80
CA GLU A 405 38.79 1.04 -18.43
C GLU A 405 38.00 2.34 -18.62
N LEU A 406 36.78 2.23 -19.12
CA LEU A 406 35.90 3.35 -19.37
C LEU A 406 35.51 4.09 -18.07
N GLY A 407 35.14 3.36 -17.01
CA GLY A 407 34.82 3.95 -15.72
C GLY A 407 35.99 4.70 -15.08
N ILE A 408 37.18 4.13 -15.13
CA ILE A 408 38.40 4.79 -14.66
C ILE A 408 38.67 6.07 -15.48
N LYS A 409 38.50 6.02 -16.80
CA LYS A 409 38.68 7.17 -17.70
C LYS A 409 37.69 8.31 -17.44
N ILE A 410 36.41 7.99 -17.15
CA ILE A 410 35.35 8.94 -16.76
C ILE A 410 35.74 9.62 -15.43
N GLY A 411 36.20 8.84 -14.48
CA GLY A 411 36.63 9.33 -13.16
C GLY A 411 35.47 9.54 -12.18
N LYS A 412 35.77 9.43 -10.90
CA LYS A 412 34.78 9.38 -9.82
C LYS A 412 33.87 10.60 -9.71
N ASN A 413 34.39 11.80 -9.91
CA ASN A 413 33.63 13.05 -9.75
C ASN A 413 32.51 13.14 -10.80
N LEU A 414 32.82 12.80 -12.04
CA LEU A 414 31.83 12.83 -13.13
C LEU A 414 30.83 11.69 -13.01
N THR A 415 31.30 10.50 -12.64
CA THR A 415 30.45 9.33 -12.36
C THR A 415 29.39 9.69 -11.29
N TYR A 416 29.79 10.27 -10.16
CA TYR A 416 28.86 10.64 -9.09
C TYR A 416 27.91 11.77 -9.47
N LYS A 417 28.37 12.74 -10.28
CA LYS A 417 27.51 13.79 -10.85
C LYS A 417 26.36 13.18 -11.66
N TYR A 418 26.65 12.19 -12.52
CA TYR A 418 25.62 11.53 -13.32
C TYR A 418 24.76 10.57 -12.51
N TYR A 419 25.31 9.87 -11.51
CA TYR A 419 24.52 9.03 -10.61
C TYR A 419 23.48 9.86 -9.86
N ASP A 420 23.82 11.07 -9.42
CA ASP A 420 22.85 12.02 -8.84
C ASP A 420 21.86 12.50 -9.89
N ALA A 421 22.32 12.82 -11.09
CA ALA A 421 21.46 13.26 -12.18
C ALA A 421 20.43 12.18 -12.58
N TYR A 422 20.80 10.89 -12.59
CA TYR A 422 19.88 9.77 -12.80
C TYR A 422 19.00 9.43 -11.58
N GLY A 423 19.19 10.10 -10.44
CA GLY A 423 18.34 9.96 -9.26
C GLY A 423 18.72 8.80 -8.33
N PHE A 424 19.91 8.21 -8.44
CA PHE A 424 20.28 7.05 -7.60
C PHE A 424 20.56 7.40 -6.13
N PHE A 425 20.82 8.68 -5.80
CA PHE A 425 21.07 9.12 -4.43
C PHE A 425 19.85 9.61 -3.68
N GLY A 426 18.66 9.48 -4.26
CA GLY A 426 17.41 9.92 -3.67
C GLY A 426 16.26 8.96 -3.94
N LYS A 427 15.11 9.32 -3.40
CA LYS A 427 13.84 8.66 -3.74
C LYS A 427 13.42 9.01 -5.16
N THR A 428 12.76 8.09 -5.84
CA THR A 428 12.18 8.35 -7.16
C THR A 428 10.97 9.27 -7.08
N GLY A 429 10.33 9.33 -5.90
CA GLY A 429 9.14 10.15 -5.66
C GLY A 429 7.83 9.47 -6.06
N ILE A 430 7.84 8.16 -6.31
CA ILE A 430 6.61 7.40 -6.52
C ILE A 430 5.67 7.56 -5.32
N SER A 431 4.37 7.72 -5.56
CA SER A 431 3.38 7.92 -4.50
C SER A 431 2.99 6.61 -3.79
N LEU A 432 3.97 5.75 -3.51
CA LEU A 432 3.89 4.56 -2.68
C LEU A 432 4.84 4.66 -1.49
N SER A 433 4.41 4.17 -0.34
CA SER A 433 5.24 4.15 0.87
C SER A 433 6.25 3.01 0.85
N GLY A 434 7.41 3.22 1.48
CA GLY A 434 8.43 2.18 1.66
C GLY A 434 9.72 2.41 0.88
N GLU A 435 9.79 3.41 0.01
CA GLU A 435 10.99 3.74 -0.75
C GLU A 435 12.14 4.14 0.19
N PRO A 436 13.35 3.53 0.10
CA PRO A 436 14.49 3.91 0.89
C PRO A 436 14.96 5.33 0.53
N THR A 437 15.65 5.98 1.45
CA THR A 437 16.14 7.37 1.25
C THR A 437 17.23 7.47 0.19
N SER A 438 17.98 6.39 -0.04
CA SER A 438 18.98 6.27 -1.10
C SER A 438 19.37 4.81 -1.29
N GLY A 439 20.02 4.47 -2.42
CA GLY A 439 20.79 3.25 -2.55
C GLY A 439 22.02 3.24 -1.61
N ILE A 440 22.71 2.10 -1.54
CA ILE A 440 23.93 1.97 -0.77
C ILE A 440 25.11 2.24 -1.71
N PHE A 441 25.79 3.35 -1.49
CA PHE A 441 26.96 3.76 -2.27
C PHE A 441 28.18 4.00 -1.37
N TYR A 442 29.36 3.86 -1.92
CA TYR A 442 30.59 4.27 -1.24
C TYR A 442 30.65 5.79 -1.11
N ASP A 443 31.32 6.26 -0.05
CA ASP A 443 31.74 7.66 0.04
C ASP A 443 32.76 7.97 -1.09
N ILE A 444 32.50 8.98 -1.91
CA ILE A 444 33.32 9.36 -3.05
C ILE A 444 34.81 9.56 -2.69
N ASN A 445 35.10 9.99 -1.44
CA ASN A 445 36.44 10.20 -0.97
C ASN A 445 37.20 8.90 -0.68
N LYS A 446 36.47 7.78 -0.53
CA LYS A 446 37.03 6.45 -0.22
C LYS A 446 37.15 5.54 -1.44
N ILE A 447 36.66 5.98 -2.60
CA ILE A 447 36.69 5.20 -3.84
C ILE A 447 38.08 5.30 -4.47
N ASN A 448 38.67 4.15 -4.77
CA ASN A 448 39.81 3.98 -5.63
C ASN A 448 39.40 3.55 -7.05
N ASP A 449 40.38 3.36 -7.94
CA ASP A 449 40.12 2.97 -9.34
C ASP A 449 39.52 1.58 -9.47
N HIS A 450 39.73 0.67 -8.51
CA HIS A 450 39.14 -0.68 -8.54
C HIS A 450 37.65 -0.64 -8.21
N GLU A 451 37.25 0.07 -7.14
CA GLU A 451 35.83 0.28 -6.84
C GLU A 451 35.13 1.00 -8.00
N LEU A 452 35.73 2.07 -8.51
CA LEU A 452 35.17 2.83 -9.64
C LEU A 452 35.03 1.97 -10.89
N GLY A 453 36.04 1.15 -11.20
CA GLY A 453 35.99 0.19 -12.29
C GLY A 453 34.87 -0.84 -12.13
N THR A 454 34.66 -1.37 -10.91
CA THR A 454 33.57 -2.34 -10.65
C THR A 454 32.19 -1.68 -10.64
N MET A 455 32.07 -0.45 -10.16
CA MET A 455 30.86 0.35 -10.21
C MET A 455 30.41 0.64 -11.65
N SER A 456 31.37 0.78 -12.59
CA SER A 456 31.05 1.05 -14.01
C SER A 456 30.24 -0.04 -14.70
N PHE A 457 30.24 -1.27 -14.17
CA PHE A 457 29.42 -2.36 -14.65
C PHE A 457 28.37 -2.86 -13.63
N GLY A 458 28.04 -2.00 -12.64
CA GLY A 458 26.89 -2.18 -11.76
C GLY A 458 27.10 -3.09 -10.56
N GLN A 459 28.33 -3.20 -10.04
CA GLN A 459 28.65 -3.94 -8.82
C GLN A 459 29.18 -3.01 -7.72
N ARG A 460 29.20 -3.48 -6.48
CA ARG A 460 29.66 -2.77 -5.28
C ARG A 460 28.82 -1.58 -4.84
N PHE A 461 27.63 -1.44 -5.35
CA PHE A 461 26.58 -0.55 -4.86
C PHE A 461 25.23 -1.19 -5.09
N THR A 462 24.22 -0.74 -4.37
CA THR A 462 22.86 -1.27 -4.56
C THR A 462 21.86 -0.14 -4.80
N ILE A 463 20.90 -0.40 -5.67
CA ILE A 463 19.78 0.49 -6.02
C ILE A 463 18.48 -0.31 -6.05
N THR A 464 17.34 0.37 -5.97
CA THR A 464 16.06 -0.32 -6.12
C THR A 464 15.77 -0.65 -7.59
N PRO A 465 14.98 -1.70 -7.87
CA PRO A 465 14.48 -1.98 -9.22
C PRO A 465 13.80 -0.76 -9.86
N LEU A 466 13.03 0.00 -9.07
CA LEU A 466 12.37 1.21 -9.54
C LEU A 466 13.37 2.30 -9.95
N GLN A 467 14.44 2.52 -9.18
CA GLN A 467 15.51 3.46 -9.57
C GLN A 467 16.16 3.04 -10.89
N MET A 468 16.43 1.74 -11.07
CA MET A 468 17.04 1.25 -12.31
C MET A 468 16.16 1.48 -13.53
N ILE A 469 14.87 1.11 -13.46
CA ILE A 469 13.97 1.29 -14.62
C ILE A 469 13.69 2.76 -14.89
N THR A 470 13.60 3.60 -13.86
CA THR A 470 13.42 5.06 -14.00
C THR A 470 14.60 5.68 -14.72
N ALA A 471 15.83 5.31 -14.36
CA ALA A 471 17.05 5.76 -15.05
C ALA A 471 17.13 5.28 -16.50
N ALA A 472 16.74 4.01 -16.75
CA ALA A 472 16.67 3.47 -18.11
C ALA A 472 15.57 4.15 -18.94
N SER A 473 14.45 4.52 -18.31
CA SER A 473 13.37 5.27 -18.98
C SER A 473 13.83 6.65 -19.43
N ALA A 474 14.77 7.29 -18.74
CA ALA A 474 15.35 8.55 -19.21
C ALA A 474 16.11 8.37 -20.55
N ILE A 475 16.84 7.25 -20.74
CA ILE A 475 17.48 6.91 -22.02
C ILE A 475 16.41 6.70 -23.11
N ALA A 476 15.31 6.04 -22.78
CA ALA A 476 14.20 5.76 -23.69
C ALA A 476 13.27 6.97 -23.92
N ASN A 477 13.55 8.12 -23.29
CA ASN A 477 12.76 9.34 -23.32
C ASN A 477 13.65 10.57 -23.62
N ASP A 478 14.38 10.53 -24.71
CA ASP A 478 15.20 11.65 -25.18
C ASP A 478 16.17 12.27 -24.13
N GLY A 479 16.51 11.49 -23.11
CA GLY A 479 17.36 11.90 -22.01
C GLY A 479 16.65 12.57 -20.82
N PHE A 480 15.32 12.68 -20.85
CA PHE A 480 14.53 13.30 -19.78
C PHE A 480 14.12 12.28 -18.70
N LEU A 481 14.53 12.53 -17.47
CA LEU A 481 14.11 11.77 -16.30
C LEU A 481 12.74 12.23 -15.82
N LEU A 482 11.79 11.31 -15.76
CA LEU A 482 10.44 11.57 -15.23
C LEU A 482 10.28 10.93 -13.86
N GLN A 483 9.44 11.54 -13.01
CA GLN A 483 9.01 10.92 -11.77
C GLN A 483 8.07 9.74 -12.07
N PRO A 484 8.31 8.53 -11.53
CA PRO A 484 7.39 7.40 -11.69
C PRO A 484 6.01 7.72 -11.13
N GLN A 485 4.98 7.42 -11.90
CA GLN A 485 3.59 7.67 -11.56
C GLN A 485 2.82 6.34 -11.43
N ILE A 486 2.13 6.15 -10.30
CA ILE A 486 1.30 4.97 -10.03
C ILE A 486 -0.19 5.30 -9.93
N VAL A 487 -0.55 6.54 -9.62
CA VAL A 487 -1.92 7.06 -9.60
C VAL A 487 -2.11 7.99 -10.78
N ASP A 488 -3.14 7.73 -11.59
CA ASP A 488 -3.50 8.53 -12.77
C ASP A 488 -4.41 9.69 -12.39
N LYS A 489 -5.46 9.41 -11.62
CA LYS A 489 -6.44 10.40 -11.18
C LYS A 489 -7.15 9.97 -9.91
N ILE A 490 -7.76 10.96 -9.25
CA ILE A 490 -8.71 10.74 -8.16
C ILE A 490 -10.07 11.37 -8.56
N THR A 491 -11.15 10.75 -8.10
CA THR A 491 -12.52 11.22 -8.37
C THR A 491 -13.26 11.34 -7.04
N ASN A 492 -13.77 12.51 -6.75
CA ASN A 492 -14.65 12.72 -5.61
C ASN A 492 -15.98 11.99 -5.88
N THR A 493 -16.34 11.03 -5.03
CA THR A 493 -17.54 10.17 -5.23
C THR A 493 -18.84 10.93 -5.02
N ASP A 494 -18.84 11.99 -4.21
CA ASP A 494 -20.03 12.77 -3.86
C ASP A 494 -20.32 13.88 -4.90
N THR A 495 -19.27 14.48 -5.49
CA THR A 495 -19.41 15.58 -6.45
C THR A 495 -19.13 15.18 -7.91
N GLY A 496 -18.45 14.07 -8.14
CA GLY A 496 -17.97 13.66 -9.46
C GLY A 496 -16.77 14.46 -9.97
N GLU A 497 -16.18 15.34 -9.15
CA GLU A 497 -15.00 16.10 -9.52
C GLU A 497 -13.78 15.20 -9.73
N VAL A 498 -13.07 15.38 -10.84
CA VAL A 498 -11.89 14.58 -11.22
C VAL A 498 -10.64 15.43 -11.16
N THR A 499 -9.65 14.98 -10.41
CA THR A 499 -8.29 15.54 -10.40
C THR A 499 -7.33 14.55 -11.06
N THR A 500 -6.75 14.94 -12.20
CA THR A 500 -5.77 14.12 -12.96
C THR A 500 -4.35 14.59 -12.67
N PHE A 501 -3.43 13.65 -12.52
CA PHE A 501 -2.02 13.92 -12.29
C PHE A 501 -1.25 13.91 -13.61
N ALA A 502 -0.66 15.06 -13.98
CA ALA A 502 0.18 15.18 -15.17
C ALA A 502 1.56 14.54 -14.95
N PRO A 503 2.22 14.05 -16.01
CA PRO A 503 3.63 13.63 -15.94
C PRO A 503 4.51 14.74 -15.37
N GLN A 504 5.44 14.35 -14.49
CA GLN A 504 6.38 15.29 -13.87
C GLN A 504 7.79 15.06 -14.39
N GLU A 505 8.30 16.01 -15.16
CA GLU A 505 9.69 16.04 -15.58
C GLU A 505 10.57 16.49 -14.41
N VAL A 506 11.57 15.68 -14.09
CA VAL A 506 12.55 15.98 -13.03
C VAL A 506 13.70 16.80 -13.60
N ARG A 507 14.32 16.31 -14.68
CA ARG A 507 15.45 16.97 -15.37
C ARG A 507 15.80 16.24 -16.67
N GLN A 508 16.53 16.94 -17.56
CA GLN A 508 17.26 16.28 -18.63
C GLN A 508 18.62 15.83 -18.09
N VAL A 509 18.95 14.54 -18.23
CA VAL A 509 20.19 13.92 -17.75
C VAL A 509 21.25 13.85 -18.83
N ILE A 510 20.84 13.52 -20.05
CA ILE A 510 21.69 13.39 -21.24
C ILE A 510 20.98 14.02 -22.44
N SER A 511 21.73 14.33 -23.48
CA SER A 511 21.18 14.83 -24.74
C SER A 511 20.36 13.74 -25.47
N LYS A 512 19.42 14.15 -26.32
CA LYS A 512 18.67 13.24 -27.17
C LYS A 512 19.61 12.39 -28.07
N ASP A 513 20.64 13.01 -28.64
CA ASP A 513 21.64 12.32 -29.48
C ASP A 513 22.33 11.17 -28.74
N THR A 514 22.67 11.41 -27.45
CA THR A 514 23.24 10.36 -26.61
C THR A 514 22.21 9.28 -26.28
N ALA A 515 20.98 9.67 -25.96
CA ALA A 515 19.89 8.74 -25.67
C ALA A 515 19.62 7.81 -26.86
N ASP A 516 19.46 8.36 -28.06
CA ASP A 516 19.24 7.62 -29.31
C ASP A 516 20.40 6.65 -29.61
N LYS A 517 21.65 7.08 -29.40
CA LYS A 517 22.83 6.22 -29.58
C LYS A 517 22.82 5.03 -28.62
N VAL A 518 22.52 5.26 -27.34
CA VAL A 518 22.44 4.17 -26.34
C VAL A 518 21.30 3.23 -26.65
N ALA A 519 20.13 3.73 -27.04
CA ALA A 519 18.99 2.92 -27.44
C ALA A 519 19.32 2.03 -28.66
N SER A 520 19.99 2.57 -29.68
CA SER A 520 20.48 1.79 -30.84
C SER A 520 21.52 0.74 -30.43
N MET A 521 22.44 1.05 -29.50
CA MET A 521 23.36 0.06 -28.95
C MET A 521 22.64 -1.06 -28.20
N MET A 522 21.55 -0.73 -27.47
CA MET A 522 20.71 -1.75 -26.81
C MET A 522 19.98 -2.65 -27.82
N GLU A 523 19.58 -2.14 -28.98
CA GLU A 523 19.04 -2.95 -30.08
C GLU A 523 20.11 -3.92 -30.59
N SER A 524 21.34 -3.45 -30.82
CA SER A 524 22.47 -4.28 -31.21
C SER A 524 22.78 -5.41 -30.22
N VAL A 525 22.58 -5.19 -28.89
CA VAL A 525 22.69 -6.25 -27.87
C VAL A 525 21.67 -7.37 -28.09
N VAL A 526 20.48 -7.04 -28.57
CA VAL A 526 19.41 -8.01 -28.85
C VAL A 526 19.67 -8.72 -30.20
N GLU A 527 20.08 -7.98 -31.20
CA GLU A 527 20.28 -8.56 -32.54
C GLU A 527 21.58 -9.38 -32.65
N HIS A 528 22.66 -8.95 -32.01
CA HIS A 528 24.00 -9.51 -32.20
C HIS A 528 24.70 -9.95 -30.91
N GLY A 529 24.13 -9.60 -29.72
CA GLY A 529 24.80 -9.75 -28.43
C GLY A 529 24.09 -10.72 -27.49
N THR A 530 24.35 -10.50 -26.20
CA THR A 530 23.90 -11.38 -25.10
C THR A 530 22.38 -11.39 -24.86
N GLY A 531 21.63 -10.46 -25.47
CA GLY A 531 20.18 -10.27 -25.28
C GLY A 531 19.29 -11.04 -26.26
N TYR A 532 19.86 -11.72 -27.25
CA TYR A 532 19.12 -12.30 -28.41
C TYR A 532 17.93 -13.21 -28.04
N LYS A 533 17.97 -13.85 -26.86
CA LYS A 533 16.89 -14.76 -26.43
C LYS A 533 15.58 -14.06 -26.05
N VAL A 534 15.54 -12.75 -26.00
CA VAL A 534 14.28 -12.02 -25.87
C VAL A 534 13.41 -12.16 -27.12
N LYS A 535 14.03 -12.39 -28.27
CA LYS A 535 13.36 -12.59 -29.57
C LYS A 535 13.50 -14.00 -30.13
N TYR A 536 14.38 -14.83 -29.60
CA TYR A 536 14.74 -16.12 -30.15
C TYR A 536 14.56 -17.25 -29.14
N ASN A 537 13.82 -18.29 -29.57
CA ASN A 537 13.74 -19.56 -28.86
C ASN A 537 13.95 -20.69 -29.88
N LYS A 538 15.02 -21.49 -29.74
CA LYS A 538 15.38 -22.58 -30.63
C LYS A 538 14.32 -23.70 -30.70
N ASP A 539 13.56 -23.87 -29.61
CA ASP A 539 12.56 -24.91 -29.42
C ASP A 539 11.14 -24.42 -29.75
N ASP A 540 10.99 -23.11 -30.07
CA ASP A 540 9.72 -22.47 -30.44
C ASP A 540 9.91 -21.53 -31.64
N ALA A 541 9.71 -22.08 -32.81
CA ALA A 541 9.84 -21.35 -34.06
C ALA A 541 8.71 -20.31 -34.25
N GLU A 542 7.52 -20.57 -33.73
CA GLU A 542 6.39 -19.65 -33.80
C GLU A 542 6.66 -18.39 -32.97
N PHE A 543 7.12 -18.55 -31.73
CA PHE A 543 7.57 -17.44 -30.88
C PHE A 543 8.66 -16.63 -31.62
N THR A 544 9.69 -17.28 -32.16
CA THR A 544 10.78 -16.63 -32.85
C THR A 544 10.28 -15.82 -34.06
N ALA A 545 9.40 -16.39 -34.85
CA ALA A 545 8.79 -15.70 -36.00
C ALA A 545 7.93 -14.51 -35.56
N LYS A 546 7.14 -14.68 -34.51
CA LYS A 546 6.32 -13.60 -33.95
C LYS A 546 7.17 -12.43 -33.46
N MET A 547 8.27 -12.72 -32.77
CA MET A 547 9.12 -11.70 -32.14
C MET A 547 10.11 -11.05 -33.10
N SER A 548 10.44 -11.68 -34.22
CA SER A 548 11.48 -11.22 -35.16
C SER A 548 11.21 -9.82 -35.72
N GLY A 549 9.95 -9.45 -35.93
CA GLY A 549 9.58 -8.16 -36.50
C GLY A 549 9.55 -7.00 -35.50
N TYR A 550 9.57 -7.28 -34.20
CA TYR A 550 9.56 -6.19 -33.18
C TYR A 550 10.94 -5.56 -33.06
N SER A 551 10.98 -4.21 -33.00
CA SER A 551 12.16 -3.45 -32.62
C SER A 551 12.29 -3.49 -31.09
N ILE A 552 13.28 -4.21 -30.58
CA ILE A 552 13.54 -4.41 -29.15
C ILE A 552 15.01 -4.13 -28.88
N GLY A 553 15.28 -3.14 -28.01
CA GLY A 553 16.58 -2.95 -27.41
C GLY A 553 16.61 -3.59 -26.01
N GLY A 554 17.77 -4.03 -25.55
CA GLY A 554 17.84 -4.59 -24.21
C GLY A 554 19.24 -4.75 -23.66
N LYS A 555 19.33 -5.10 -22.38
CA LYS A 555 20.59 -5.42 -21.70
C LYS A 555 20.41 -6.49 -20.66
N THR A 556 21.25 -7.51 -20.72
CA THR A 556 21.34 -8.59 -19.72
C THR A 556 22.16 -8.17 -18.52
N GLY A 557 21.74 -8.60 -17.33
CA GLY A 557 22.48 -8.48 -16.07
C GLY A 557 22.65 -9.82 -15.38
N THR A 558 23.77 -9.98 -14.73
CA THR A 558 24.05 -11.09 -13.82
C THR A 558 24.94 -10.52 -12.73
N SER A 559 24.46 -10.55 -11.49
CA SER A 559 25.20 -10.11 -10.32
C SER A 559 25.55 -11.29 -9.45
N GLU A 560 26.77 -11.28 -8.92
CA GLU A 560 27.23 -12.30 -7.99
C GLU A 560 26.74 -11.97 -6.56
N PRO A 561 26.63 -12.99 -5.67
CA PRO A 561 26.28 -12.74 -4.28
C PRO A 561 27.28 -11.80 -3.60
N ILE A 562 26.80 -10.82 -2.86
CA ILE A 562 27.66 -9.90 -2.11
C ILE A 562 28.33 -10.67 -0.95
N ASN A 563 29.67 -10.68 -0.91
CA ASN A 563 30.47 -11.22 0.21
C ASN A 563 30.12 -12.66 0.62
N ASN A 564 29.90 -13.57 -0.30
CA ASN A 564 29.45 -14.95 -0.02
C ASN A 564 28.18 -14.99 0.84
N SER A 565 27.30 -13.99 0.73
CA SER A 565 26.00 -14.03 1.37
C SER A 565 25.22 -15.27 0.91
N LYS A 566 24.26 -15.70 1.71
CA LYS A 566 23.34 -16.78 1.30
C LYS A 566 22.42 -16.36 0.14
N ASP A 567 22.44 -15.07 -0.21
CA ASP A 567 21.73 -14.51 -1.36
C ASP A 567 22.44 -15.02 -2.63
N GLY A 568 21.73 -15.80 -3.43
CA GLY A 568 22.25 -16.35 -4.67
C GLY A 568 22.51 -15.29 -5.76
N TYR A 569 22.84 -15.75 -6.95
CA TYR A 569 22.95 -14.87 -8.11
C TYR A 569 21.65 -14.12 -8.39
N THR A 570 21.77 -12.89 -8.92
CA THR A 570 20.63 -12.15 -9.46
C THR A 570 20.73 -12.08 -10.98
N ALA A 571 19.78 -12.69 -11.68
CA ALA A 571 19.66 -12.63 -13.12
C ALA A 571 18.66 -11.54 -13.50
N SER A 572 19.02 -10.65 -14.43
CA SER A 572 18.12 -9.57 -14.85
C SER A 572 18.18 -9.33 -16.36
N PHE A 573 17.10 -8.76 -16.88
CA PHE A 573 17.02 -8.24 -18.24
C PHE A 573 16.19 -6.97 -18.25
N LEU A 574 16.73 -5.95 -18.89
CA LEU A 574 16.02 -4.71 -19.17
C LEU A 574 15.77 -4.61 -20.68
N ALA A 575 14.53 -4.33 -21.06
CA ALA A 575 14.11 -4.15 -22.45
C ALA A 575 13.48 -2.78 -22.66
N ILE A 576 13.62 -2.25 -23.88
CA ILE A 576 12.89 -1.10 -24.40
C ILE A 576 12.24 -1.48 -25.73
N SER A 577 11.02 -1.02 -25.99
CA SER A 577 10.32 -1.31 -27.26
C SER A 577 9.21 -0.27 -27.55
N PRO A 578 9.02 0.13 -28.84
CA PRO A 578 10.03 0.06 -29.91
C PRO A 578 11.30 0.83 -29.53
N VAL A 579 12.42 0.60 -30.20
CA VAL A 579 13.67 1.35 -29.90
C VAL A 579 13.52 2.81 -30.29
N GLU A 580 12.92 3.07 -31.45
CA GLU A 580 12.51 4.42 -31.82
C GLU A 580 11.11 4.71 -31.27
N ASN A 581 10.93 5.85 -30.60
CA ASN A 581 9.68 6.24 -29.94
C ASN A 581 9.20 5.19 -28.92
N THR A 582 10.05 4.89 -27.97
CA THR A 582 9.81 3.84 -26.96
C THR A 582 8.50 4.07 -26.20
N GLN A 583 7.66 3.02 -26.16
CA GLN A 583 6.37 3.04 -25.45
C GLN A 583 6.39 2.20 -24.16
N ILE A 584 7.32 1.27 -24.06
CA ILE A 584 7.48 0.42 -22.88
C ILE A 584 8.96 0.19 -22.56
N VAL A 585 9.29 0.33 -21.29
CA VAL A 585 10.50 -0.18 -20.66
C VAL A 585 10.09 -1.30 -19.72
N LEU A 586 10.73 -2.47 -19.83
CA LEU A 586 10.43 -3.66 -19.03
C LEU A 586 11.69 -4.12 -18.31
N LEU A 587 11.65 -4.25 -16.99
CA LEU A 587 12.72 -4.79 -16.17
C LEU A 587 12.26 -6.09 -15.52
N VAL A 588 12.96 -7.19 -15.81
CA VAL A 588 12.75 -8.50 -15.18
C VAL A 588 13.96 -8.86 -14.33
N ILE A 589 13.72 -9.24 -13.09
CA ILE A 589 14.73 -9.65 -12.11
C ILE A 589 14.31 -11.00 -11.52
N LEU A 590 15.22 -11.99 -11.58
CA LEU A 590 15.06 -13.32 -10.98
C LEU A 590 16.16 -13.49 -9.93
N LYS A 591 15.78 -13.67 -8.66
CA LYS A 591 16.70 -13.76 -7.52
C LYS A 591 16.97 -15.21 -7.15
N SER A 592 18.22 -15.53 -6.92
CA SER A 592 18.70 -16.83 -6.42
C SER A 592 18.16 -18.03 -7.23
N PRO A 593 18.49 -18.16 -8.53
CA PRO A 593 18.14 -19.36 -9.28
C PRO A 593 18.65 -20.63 -8.59
N GLY A 594 17.86 -21.71 -8.68
CA GLY A 594 18.13 -22.96 -7.99
C GLY A 594 19.45 -23.62 -8.38
N GLU A 595 19.92 -24.54 -7.54
CA GLU A 595 21.15 -25.29 -7.79
C GLU A 595 21.06 -26.08 -9.10
N GLY A 596 22.11 -25.98 -9.93
CA GLY A 596 22.18 -26.61 -11.26
C GLY A 596 21.44 -25.86 -12.37
N VAL A 597 20.73 -24.77 -12.06
CA VAL A 597 20.09 -23.91 -13.04
C VAL A 597 21.08 -22.84 -13.53
N ASN A 598 20.99 -22.48 -14.82
CA ASN A 598 21.79 -21.39 -15.35
C ASN A 598 21.35 -20.06 -14.73
N HIS A 599 22.28 -19.34 -14.11
CA HIS A 599 22.03 -18.07 -13.43
C HIS A 599 22.29 -16.83 -14.32
N ASN A 600 22.58 -17.02 -15.61
CA ASN A 600 22.87 -15.91 -16.52
C ASN A 600 21.58 -15.22 -16.97
N GLY A 601 21.49 -13.89 -16.82
CA GLY A 601 20.32 -13.10 -17.23
C GLY A 601 19.90 -13.28 -18.68
N GLY A 602 20.85 -13.48 -19.60
CA GLY A 602 20.57 -13.80 -21.01
C GLY A 602 19.96 -15.18 -21.24
N GLN A 603 20.04 -16.10 -20.27
CA GLN A 603 19.52 -17.45 -20.37
C GLN A 603 18.16 -17.64 -19.69
N ILE A 604 17.86 -16.86 -18.65
CA ILE A 604 16.62 -17.01 -17.89
C ILE A 604 15.76 -15.73 -17.88
N ALA A 605 16.34 -14.54 -17.65
CA ALA A 605 15.56 -13.30 -17.60
C ALA A 605 15.19 -12.76 -19.00
N ALA A 606 16.07 -12.86 -20.00
CA ALA A 606 15.77 -12.41 -21.35
C ALA A 606 14.62 -13.21 -22.01
N PRO A 607 14.60 -14.57 -21.99
CA PRO A 607 13.46 -15.30 -22.54
C PRO A 607 12.17 -15.05 -21.75
N THR A 608 12.22 -14.84 -20.43
CA THR A 608 11.06 -14.45 -19.64
C THR A 608 10.49 -13.10 -20.10
N ALA A 609 11.36 -12.09 -20.28
CA ALA A 609 10.96 -10.79 -20.83
C ALA A 609 10.38 -10.93 -22.25
N GLY A 610 10.95 -11.81 -23.08
CA GLY A 610 10.44 -12.12 -24.41
C GLY A 610 9.02 -12.68 -24.41
N LYS A 611 8.73 -13.65 -23.53
CA LYS A 611 7.37 -14.18 -23.33
C LYS A 611 6.39 -13.06 -22.93
N MET A 612 6.75 -12.20 -21.98
CA MET A 612 5.94 -11.05 -21.57
C MET A 612 5.68 -10.10 -22.74
N LEU A 613 6.73 -9.66 -23.43
CA LEU A 613 6.63 -8.73 -24.56
C LEU A 613 5.82 -9.31 -25.72
N SER A 614 5.87 -10.63 -25.95
CA SER A 614 5.11 -11.29 -27.03
C SER A 614 3.60 -11.15 -26.88
N GLU A 615 3.09 -10.94 -25.66
CA GLU A 615 1.68 -10.66 -25.40
C GLU A 615 1.41 -9.15 -25.19
N ILE A 616 2.34 -8.43 -24.55
CA ILE A 616 2.17 -7.00 -24.25
C ILE A 616 2.23 -6.14 -25.51
N LEU A 617 3.20 -6.36 -26.42
CA LEU A 617 3.37 -5.49 -27.58
C LEU A 617 2.15 -5.48 -28.50
N PRO A 618 1.57 -6.64 -28.90
CA PRO A 618 0.32 -6.65 -29.68
C PRO A 618 -0.85 -6.01 -28.93
N TYR A 619 -0.96 -6.26 -27.61
CA TYR A 619 -2.01 -5.67 -26.78
C TYR A 619 -1.92 -4.14 -26.72
N MET A 620 -0.72 -3.56 -26.71
CA MET A 620 -0.48 -2.13 -26.81
C MET A 620 -0.67 -1.56 -28.22
N GLY A 621 -0.96 -2.40 -29.21
CA GLY A 621 -1.09 -2.00 -30.62
C GLY A 621 0.25 -1.69 -31.30
N ILE A 622 1.37 -2.16 -30.74
CA ILE A 622 2.70 -1.98 -31.31
C ILE A 622 2.87 -3.00 -32.44
N ASN A 623 3.03 -2.51 -33.67
CA ASN A 623 3.16 -3.35 -34.86
C ASN A 623 4.54 -4.04 -34.93
N ASN A 624 4.55 -5.28 -35.38
CA ASN A 624 5.76 -6.10 -35.52
C ASN A 624 6.53 -5.84 -36.82
N GLY A 625 6.24 -4.78 -37.58
CA GLY A 625 6.92 -4.46 -38.83
C GLY A 625 6.74 -5.47 -39.96
N ASN A 626 6.22 -6.67 -39.72
CA ASN A 626 5.83 -7.62 -40.73
C ASN A 626 4.57 -7.09 -41.42
N LYS A 627 4.64 -6.69 -42.68
CA LYS A 627 3.47 -6.35 -43.49
C LYS A 627 2.53 -7.56 -43.44
N ASP A 628 1.36 -7.39 -42.83
CA ASP A 628 0.29 -8.38 -42.89
C ASP A 628 0.03 -8.78 -44.32
N THR A 629 0.40 -10.01 -44.69
CA THR A 629 -0.13 -10.67 -45.90
C THR A 629 -1.54 -11.13 -45.54
N GLY A 630 -2.48 -10.20 -45.58
CA GLY A 630 -3.90 -10.41 -45.77
C GLY A 630 -4.63 -11.20 -44.67
N ASN A 631 -5.17 -10.52 -43.70
CA ASN A 631 -6.59 -10.66 -43.29
C ASN A 631 -6.97 -9.48 -42.37
N ASN A 632 -7.55 -8.47 -43.02
CA ASN A 632 -8.33 -7.44 -42.32
C ASN A 632 -9.59 -8.08 -41.73
N THR A 633 -9.57 -8.53 -40.50
CA THR A 633 -10.79 -8.64 -39.70
C THR A 633 -10.91 -7.34 -38.91
N ASN A 634 -11.66 -6.39 -39.47
CA ASN A 634 -12.23 -5.29 -38.74
C ASN A 634 -13.09 -5.87 -37.60
N ILE A 635 -12.53 -5.91 -36.40
CA ILE A 635 -13.34 -6.08 -35.18
C ILE A 635 -13.94 -4.69 -34.91
N SER A 636 -15.21 -4.52 -35.29
CA SER A 636 -16.00 -3.36 -34.95
C SER A 636 -16.16 -3.28 -33.42
N GLU A 637 -16.06 -2.09 -32.87
CA GLU A 637 -16.19 -1.73 -31.44
C GLU A 637 -17.56 -2.08 -30.80
N ASN A 638 -18.39 -2.93 -31.40
CA ASN A 638 -19.76 -3.19 -30.97
C ASN A 638 -20.05 -4.60 -30.42
N GLU A 639 -19.03 -5.43 -30.14
CA GLU A 639 -19.26 -6.73 -29.51
C GLU A 639 -18.38 -6.94 -28.28
N LEU A 640 -18.59 -6.14 -27.25
CA LEU A 640 -18.18 -6.43 -25.86
C LEU A 640 -19.15 -5.71 -24.90
N TYR A 641 -20.32 -6.34 -24.71
CA TYR A 641 -21.12 -6.14 -23.51
C TYR A 641 -21.15 -7.45 -22.71
#